data_1aac8207e5aed716803c43b7a3ddeb41
#
_entry.id   1aac8207e5aed716803c43b7a3ddeb41
#
_cell.length_a   1.000
_cell.length_b   1.000
_cell.length_c   1.000
_cell.angle_alpha   90.00
_cell.angle_beta   90.00
_cell.angle_gamma   90.00
#
_symmetry.space_group_name_H-M   'P 1'
#
loop_
_entity.id
_entity.type
_entity.pdbx_description
1 polymer ?
#
loop_
_entity_poly.entity_id
_entity_poly.type
_entity_poly.pdbx_seq_one_letter_code
_entity_poly.pdbx_strand_id
1 'polypeptide(L)'
;MQFSNATLRRSLPAIALLSVLGEAAARPAFASALAEQVRLSPCAIFLCPLLRATAPASPILGETKEAVTIRPARKTWLSALKGAVHRAGTPQGSPPPQPQSLSLLVIVLDENGVVVSSASLVLTQGQTIFRGETNYAGRYEFTRLPGGVYELQVEKEGFFALLHREVRVGETESVEVTLNHQRELVERVDVTYSPPTVDPARTTSSQTLDREEILNVPYNVTRDIRYALPLLPGVLQDAFSQIHIDGSSTHQIYDELDGFNITDPVDGSFTVRVNVDAVRSVVVQSSRYPVEFGKATGGIVSLKTGMGDDYFRFSATDLFPAVRSRKGLHVSSWTPRGTLSGPLHKGKAWFLLTPEAEYGLTVIQELPPGADRASSWRFGNLAKAQVNLTPANILTGSFLVNDSHSQHAGLSRFTPQESTVNLNDSAYLLTLRDLAYFTNGVLLETGLAWTRFRDLSRPIGDQPYVITPGIVRGSYFETSHSNSDRLQAVADLVLPPVRLRGRHEFKVGTDIDRITYDQLFERQPFSILREDGTLARRVTFPASSTAFTRNNTEYTGYAQDRWSPSDRLLVEAGVRFDWDQIVHGVWVSPRLASSFMLTHDGNTKLVAGVGTYYDASDLQIISQPQAGERVDYFYDKTGQTLPGTPVVTSFQGPEGNPKATRFLNWSVGLEHLFPPNTSLRLGFVEKRGYNGWTYLNPVTESTVPLSGSYVFSDSRRDSYDAFQVQARHTFKGNHMVFASYVRSSARSNAVVDFSVDNPVFSPQAGGPLPWDAPNRFLSWGWVPFWWKCDLAYSLDWHTGFPFSVVNENQQLVGPPGSMRFPAYFSLNMTLERRFTFLGYQLALRAGFDDITNRHNAAFVDNNIDSPTFLTYTGIQGRALTARLRILGRK
;
A
#
# COMPACT_ATOMS: atom_id res chain seq x y z
N MET A 1 4.65 -60.73 -14.04
CA MET A 1 5.17 -60.02 -15.23
C MET A 1 5.46 -58.56 -14.78
N GLN A 2 6.74 -58.29 -14.59
CA GLN A 2 7.26 -56.99 -14.26
C GLN A 2 7.25 -56.10 -15.49
N PHE A 3 6.67 -54.92 -15.40
CA PHE A 3 6.98 -53.83 -16.31
C PHE A 3 7.43 -52.59 -15.53
N SER A 4 8.55 -52.08 -15.99
CA SER A 4 9.42 -51.09 -15.34
C SER A 4 8.78 -49.68 -15.26
N ASN A 5 8.78 -49.11 -14.05
CA ASN A 5 8.25 -47.81 -13.67
C ASN A 5 9.31 -46.68 -13.82
N ALA A 6 9.96 -46.57 -14.99
CA ALA A 6 11.03 -45.57 -15.14
C ALA A 6 10.76 -44.41 -16.13
N THR A 7 9.64 -44.44 -16.88
CA THR A 7 9.42 -43.49 -17.99
C THR A 7 8.29 -42.45 -17.75
N LEU A 8 7.60 -42.52 -16.61
CA LEU A 8 6.43 -41.63 -16.35
C LEU A 8 6.74 -40.46 -15.41
N ARG A 9 7.99 -40.24 -15.02
CA ARG A 9 8.34 -39.14 -14.04
C ARG A 9 8.91 -37.87 -14.64
N ARG A 10 8.99 -37.73 -15.98
CA ARG A 10 9.58 -36.54 -16.62
C ARG A 10 8.61 -35.62 -17.37
N SER A 11 7.30 -35.92 -17.42
CA SER A 11 6.32 -35.17 -18.22
C SER A 11 5.23 -34.41 -17.44
N LEU A 12 5.17 -34.51 -16.11
CA LEU A 12 4.11 -33.90 -15.32
C LEU A 12 4.18 -32.35 -15.13
N PRO A 13 5.35 -31.67 -15.12
CA PRO A 13 5.36 -30.22 -14.95
C PRO A 13 4.93 -29.41 -16.18
N ALA A 14 5.07 -29.98 -17.38
CA ALA A 14 4.73 -29.28 -18.63
C ALA A 14 3.22 -29.31 -18.94
N ILE A 15 2.54 -30.36 -18.51
CA ILE A 15 1.11 -30.57 -18.78
C ILE A 15 0.25 -29.67 -17.88
N ALA A 16 0.66 -29.40 -16.64
CA ALA A 16 -0.05 -28.50 -15.74
C ALA A 16 0.04 -27.02 -16.17
N LEU A 17 1.15 -26.62 -16.79
CA LEU A 17 1.32 -25.25 -17.30
C LEU A 17 0.48 -25.01 -18.56
N LEU A 18 0.38 -26.02 -19.43
CA LEU A 18 -0.42 -25.97 -20.66
C LEU A 18 -1.94 -26.02 -20.38
N SER A 19 -2.38 -26.70 -19.32
CA SER A 19 -3.80 -26.75 -18.96
C SER A 19 -4.30 -25.42 -18.36
N VAL A 20 -3.49 -24.73 -17.56
CA VAL A 20 -3.86 -23.42 -16.99
C VAL A 20 -3.86 -22.33 -18.07
N LEU A 21 -2.92 -22.37 -19.01
CA LEU A 21 -2.91 -21.45 -20.16
C LEU A 21 -3.99 -21.80 -21.20
N GLY A 22 -4.35 -23.07 -21.33
CA GLY A 22 -5.38 -23.56 -22.25
C GLY A 22 -6.80 -23.21 -21.79
N GLU A 23 -7.11 -23.28 -20.51
CA GLU A 23 -8.42 -22.87 -19.98
C GLU A 23 -8.60 -21.34 -19.95
N ALA A 24 -7.55 -20.55 -19.75
CA ALA A 24 -7.60 -19.11 -19.87
C ALA A 24 -7.84 -18.64 -21.32
N ALA A 25 -7.32 -19.39 -22.32
CA ALA A 25 -7.51 -19.09 -23.74
C ALA A 25 -8.85 -19.62 -24.32
N ALA A 26 -9.53 -20.53 -23.63
CA ALA A 26 -10.77 -21.16 -24.11
C ALA A 26 -12.05 -20.41 -23.72
N ARG A 27 -11.98 -19.30 -23.00
CA ARG A 27 -13.16 -18.47 -22.72
C ARG A 27 -13.25 -17.34 -23.76
N PRO A 28 -14.27 -17.33 -24.65
CA PRO A 28 -14.38 -16.36 -25.75
C PRO A 28 -14.52 -14.90 -25.27
N ALA A 29 -14.87 -14.65 -24.01
CA ALA A 29 -14.93 -13.33 -23.43
C ALA A 29 -13.56 -12.65 -23.24
N PHE A 30 -12.47 -13.44 -23.09
CA PHE A 30 -11.12 -12.90 -22.88
C PHE A 30 -10.51 -12.37 -24.18
N ALA A 31 -10.77 -13.07 -25.29
CA ALA A 31 -10.28 -12.69 -26.62
C ALA A 31 -11.06 -11.49 -27.20
N SER A 32 -12.37 -11.38 -26.89
CA SER A 32 -13.19 -10.27 -27.38
C SER A 32 -12.89 -8.95 -26.65
N ALA A 33 -12.64 -9.00 -25.32
CA ALA A 33 -12.29 -7.81 -24.55
C ALA A 33 -10.95 -7.20 -24.96
N LEU A 34 -9.96 -8.04 -25.30
CA LEU A 34 -8.66 -7.58 -25.79
C LEU A 34 -8.74 -7.05 -27.24
N ALA A 35 -9.58 -7.67 -28.09
CA ALA A 35 -9.74 -7.27 -29.48
C ALA A 35 -10.58 -5.99 -29.65
N GLU A 36 -11.54 -5.74 -28.76
CA GLU A 36 -12.38 -4.55 -28.81
C GLU A 36 -11.70 -3.30 -28.26
N GLN A 37 -10.75 -3.46 -27.32
CA GLN A 37 -10.01 -2.35 -26.76
C GLN A 37 -8.76 -1.94 -27.57
N VAL A 38 -8.28 -2.78 -28.49
CA VAL A 38 -7.16 -2.45 -29.40
C VAL A 38 -7.59 -1.72 -30.67
N ARG A 39 -8.89 -1.42 -30.84
CA ARG A 39 -9.32 -0.46 -31.86
C ARG A 39 -8.97 0.98 -31.47
N LEU A 40 -7.67 1.28 -31.53
CA LEU A 40 -7.17 2.64 -31.54
C LEU A 40 -7.66 3.33 -32.83
N SER A 41 -8.48 4.34 -32.68
CA SER A 41 -8.73 5.33 -33.73
C SER A 41 -7.41 5.97 -34.15
N PRO A 42 -7.13 6.11 -35.44
CA PRO A 42 -5.91 6.74 -35.91
C PRO A 42 -6.11 8.25 -35.84
N CYS A 43 -5.48 8.88 -34.84
CA CYS A 43 -5.24 10.33 -34.88
C CYS A 43 -3.80 10.62 -34.44
N ALA A 44 -2.98 10.64 -35.44
CA ALA A 44 -2.14 11.75 -35.87
C ALA A 44 -1.15 12.30 -34.84
N ILE A 45 0.07 11.84 -34.97
CA ILE A 45 1.32 12.59 -34.98
C ILE A 45 1.13 14.07 -35.30
N PHE A 46 1.35 14.94 -34.30
CA PHE A 46 1.79 16.31 -34.54
C PHE A 46 2.80 16.74 -33.47
N LEU A 47 4.04 16.80 -33.93
CA LEU A 47 5.15 17.52 -33.32
C LEU A 47 5.33 18.83 -34.08
N CYS A 48 5.45 19.93 -33.30
CA CYS A 48 6.06 21.23 -33.61
C CYS A 48 5.24 22.24 -34.44
N PRO A 49 5.51 23.54 -34.30
CA PRO A 49 6.45 24.27 -33.46
C PRO A 49 5.90 25.52 -32.73
N LEU A 50 6.57 25.90 -31.70
CA LEU A 50 6.60 27.23 -31.06
C LEU A 50 7.13 28.31 -32.05
N LEU A 51 6.51 29.45 -32.07
CA LEU A 51 7.04 30.83 -32.12
C LEU A 51 6.06 31.81 -32.76
N ARG A 52 5.50 32.74 -32.01
CA ARG A 52 5.68 34.20 -32.16
C ARG A 52 4.57 35.00 -31.48
N ALA A 53 5.12 35.94 -30.74
CA ALA A 53 4.51 37.02 -30.03
C ALA A 53 3.56 37.92 -30.80
N THR A 54 2.64 38.56 -30.13
CA THR A 54 2.47 40.02 -30.10
C THR A 54 1.39 40.40 -29.07
N ALA A 55 1.75 41.30 -28.16
CA ALA A 55 0.81 42.12 -27.42
C ALA A 55 0.31 43.27 -28.31
N PRO A 56 -0.81 43.97 -27.99
CA PRO A 56 -0.69 45.12 -27.07
C PRO A 56 -1.91 45.51 -26.24
N ALA A 57 -1.63 46.32 -25.22
CA ALA A 57 -2.30 47.54 -24.74
C ALA A 57 -3.52 47.42 -23.79
N SER A 58 -3.26 47.97 -22.62
CA SER A 58 -4.17 48.50 -21.55
C SER A 58 -5.11 49.61 -22.08
N PRO A 59 -6.05 50.19 -21.31
CA PRO A 59 -5.80 50.79 -19.97
C PRO A 59 -6.96 50.90 -18.94
N ILE A 60 -6.62 51.25 -17.69
CA ILE A 60 -7.11 52.40 -16.85
C ILE A 60 -8.07 52.12 -15.67
N LEU A 61 -7.62 52.56 -14.50
CA LEU A 61 -8.15 53.19 -13.27
C LEU A 61 -8.79 52.23 -12.23
N GLY A 62 -8.46 52.36 -10.96
CA GLY A 62 -8.03 53.44 -10.06
C GLY A 62 -7.79 52.96 -8.64
N GLU A 63 -6.84 53.63 -8.09
CA GLU A 63 -6.49 54.04 -6.74
C GLU A 63 -7.19 53.43 -5.48
N THR A 64 -6.41 52.99 -4.47
CA THR A 64 -5.99 53.83 -3.36
C THR A 64 -4.87 53.19 -2.53
N LYS A 65 -4.03 54.06 -2.03
CA LYS A 65 -2.79 53.91 -1.27
C LYS A 65 -3.00 53.41 0.16
N GLU A 66 -2.04 52.65 0.69
CA GLU A 66 -1.32 53.01 1.91
C GLU A 66 0.05 52.35 1.99
N ALA A 67 1.06 53.18 2.17
CA ALA A 67 2.48 52.86 2.21
C ALA A 67 2.94 52.69 3.68
N VAL A 68 3.68 51.64 3.96
CA VAL A 68 4.56 51.60 5.13
C VAL A 68 5.99 51.38 4.68
N THR A 69 6.77 52.42 4.89
CA THR A 69 8.19 52.49 4.60
C THR A 69 9.02 51.83 5.70
N ILE A 70 9.91 50.90 5.38
CA ILE A 70 11.05 50.57 6.25
C ILE A 70 12.33 50.62 5.42
N ARG A 71 13.24 51.52 5.88
CA ARG A 71 14.57 51.79 5.30
C ARG A 71 15.60 50.69 5.61
N PRO A 72 16.62 50.54 4.75
CA PRO A 72 17.67 49.53 4.96
C PRO A 72 18.86 50.07 5.78
N ALA A 73 19.40 49.18 6.63
CA ALA A 73 20.70 49.44 7.28
C ALA A 73 21.82 48.75 6.52
N ARG A 74 22.71 49.53 5.94
CA ARG A 74 24.05 49.13 5.46
C ARG A 74 25.03 49.02 6.61
N LYS A 75 25.92 48.01 6.55
CA LYS A 75 27.39 48.09 6.89
C LYS A 75 28.01 46.77 6.53
N THR A 76 28.74 46.70 5.40
CA THR A 76 30.20 46.88 5.19
C THR A 76 31.10 45.99 6.07
N TRP A 77 31.65 44.92 5.46
CA TRP A 77 32.98 44.37 5.72
C TRP A 77 33.65 44.03 4.39
N LEU A 78 34.35 44.96 3.86
CA LEU A 78 35.34 44.80 2.78
C LEU A 78 36.55 45.62 3.21
N SER A 79 37.64 44.98 3.62
CA SER A 79 39.01 45.45 3.47
C SER A 79 39.96 44.66 4.36
N ALA A 80 40.74 43.79 3.78
CA ALA A 80 42.11 43.55 4.11
C ALA A 80 42.63 42.36 3.28
N LEU A 81 43.31 42.64 2.24
CA LEU A 81 44.60 42.09 1.85
C LEU A 81 44.95 42.52 0.40
N LYS A 82 45.58 43.70 0.33
CA LYS A 82 46.42 44.07 -0.80
C LYS A 82 47.87 43.98 -0.29
N GLY A 83 48.72 43.35 -1.09
CA GLY A 83 50.17 43.65 -1.06
C GLY A 83 51.06 42.45 -1.11
N ALA A 84 51.61 42.15 -2.31
CA ALA A 84 53.05 41.88 -2.59
C ALA A 84 53.17 41.39 -4.06
N VAL A 85 53.45 42.30 -4.93
CA VAL A 85 54.63 42.65 -5.72
C VAL A 85 55.42 41.50 -6.37
N HIS A 86 55.34 41.53 -7.71
CA HIS A 86 56.27 41.14 -8.80
C HIS A 86 57.64 40.51 -8.45
N ARG A 87 57.94 39.39 -9.16
CA ARG A 87 59.16 39.19 -9.88
C ARG A 87 59.00 38.33 -11.14
N ALA A 88 59.44 38.81 -12.27
CA ALA A 88 59.47 38.11 -13.52
C ALA A 88 60.56 37.00 -13.55
N GLY A 89 60.19 35.84 -14.13
CA GLY A 89 61.13 34.75 -14.41
C GLY A 89 60.74 34.10 -15.76
N THR A 90 61.71 33.99 -16.64
CA THR A 90 61.79 33.48 -18.00
C THR A 90 60.90 32.20 -18.31
N PRO A 91 60.49 32.02 -19.58
CA PRO A 91 59.65 30.92 -20.01
C PRO A 91 60.43 29.60 -20.12
N GLN A 92 60.13 28.62 -19.30
CA GLN A 92 60.53 27.24 -19.53
C GLN A 92 59.39 26.52 -20.23
N GLY A 93 59.73 25.66 -21.17
CA GLY A 93 58.87 24.95 -22.06
C GLY A 93 57.76 24.13 -21.39
N SER A 94 56.63 24.06 -22.07
CA SER A 94 55.45 23.31 -21.67
C SER A 94 55.79 21.84 -21.38
N PRO A 95 55.42 21.30 -20.22
CA PRO A 95 55.48 19.87 -20.00
C PRO A 95 54.46 19.16 -20.92
N PRO A 96 54.70 17.91 -21.32
CA PRO A 96 53.78 17.14 -22.12
C PRO A 96 52.43 17.02 -21.38
N PRO A 97 51.29 16.93 -22.07
CA PRO A 97 49.99 16.83 -21.45
C PRO A 97 49.96 15.62 -20.52
N GLN A 98 49.77 15.85 -19.25
CA GLN A 98 49.52 14.79 -18.30
C GLN A 98 48.23 14.05 -18.70
N PRO A 99 48.18 12.74 -18.70
CA PRO A 99 46.96 12.02 -18.98
C PRO A 99 45.89 12.48 -17.97
N GLN A 100 44.74 12.92 -18.47
CA GLN A 100 43.59 13.30 -17.66
C GLN A 100 43.20 12.08 -16.82
N SER A 101 43.37 12.16 -15.52
CA SER A 101 42.95 11.13 -14.61
C SER A 101 41.45 11.23 -14.42
N LEU A 102 40.74 10.25 -14.94
CA LEU A 102 39.28 10.13 -14.85
C LEU A 102 38.88 9.41 -13.56
N SER A 103 37.64 9.61 -13.11
CA SER A 103 37.04 8.86 -12.00
C SER A 103 35.76 8.16 -12.43
N LEU A 104 35.45 7.03 -11.77
CA LEU A 104 34.21 6.27 -11.94
C LEU A 104 33.57 6.05 -10.57
N LEU A 105 32.39 6.59 -10.37
CA LEU A 105 31.58 6.32 -9.17
C LEU A 105 30.74 5.07 -9.40
N VAL A 106 30.87 4.07 -8.53
CA VAL A 106 30.02 2.88 -8.52
C VAL A 106 29.07 2.98 -7.33
N ILE A 107 27.77 2.78 -7.59
CA ILE A 107 26.71 2.72 -6.59
C ILE A 107 26.13 1.32 -6.63
N VAL A 108 26.08 0.65 -5.50
CA VAL A 108 25.53 -0.70 -5.40
C VAL A 108 24.27 -0.67 -4.55
N LEU A 109 23.17 -1.13 -5.14
CA LEU A 109 21.85 -1.26 -4.52
C LEU A 109 21.42 -2.72 -4.51
N ASP A 110 20.50 -3.07 -3.65
CA ASP A 110 19.76 -4.34 -3.77
C ASP A 110 18.55 -4.21 -4.71
N GLU A 111 17.85 -5.29 -4.95
CA GLU A 111 16.62 -5.33 -5.76
C GLU A 111 15.46 -4.49 -5.18
N ASN A 112 15.58 -4.03 -3.93
CA ASN A 112 14.62 -3.15 -3.26
C ASN A 112 15.05 -1.68 -3.29
N GLY A 113 16.19 -1.38 -3.96
CA GLY A 113 16.77 -0.03 -3.99
C GLY A 113 17.49 0.36 -2.70
N VAL A 114 17.76 -0.59 -1.81
CA VAL A 114 18.53 -0.35 -0.57
C VAL A 114 20.01 -0.42 -0.90
N VAL A 115 20.79 0.50 -0.35
CA VAL A 115 22.24 0.56 -0.57
C VAL A 115 22.95 -0.67 0.00
N VAL A 116 23.87 -1.25 -0.78
CA VAL A 116 24.68 -2.40 -0.36
C VAL A 116 26.05 -1.92 0.07
N SER A 117 26.29 -1.89 1.37
CA SER A 117 27.60 -1.55 1.95
C SER A 117 28.56 -2.72 1.89
N SER A 118 29.88 -2.43 1.88
CA SER A 118 30.94 -3.44 1.87
C SER A 118 30.79 -4.47 0.74
N ALA A 119 30.32 -4.03 -0.43
CA ALA A 119 30.37 -4.84 -1.65
C ALA A 119 31.75 -4.72 -2.27
N SER A 120 32.37 -5.86 -2.59
CA SER A 120 33.67 -5.94 -3.26
C SER A 120 33.52 -5.57 -4.74
N LEU A 121 34.32 -4.61 -5.20
CA LEU A 121 34.31 -4.13 -6.56
C LEU A 121 35.64 -4.48 -7.24
N VAL A 122 35.59 -5.07 -8.40
CA VAL A 122 36.75 -5.37 -9.25
C VAL A 122 36.49 -4.73 -10.61
N LEU A 123 37.38 -3.82 -11.03
CA LEU A 123 37.33 -3.11 -12.31
C LEU A 123 38.56 -3.53 -13.11
N THR A 124 38.38 -4.18 -14.26
CA THR A 124 39.46 -4.80 -15.05
C THR A 124 39.57 -4.15 -16.44
N GLN A 125 40.80 -3.78 -16.85
CA GLN A 125 41.11 -3.35 -18.20
C GLN A 125 42.33 -4.14 -18.71
N GLY A 126 42.09 -5.10 -19.58
CA GLY A 126 43.15 -6.00 -20.03
C GLY A 126 43.80 -6.80 -18.91
N GLN A 127 45.07 -6.50 -18.57
CA GLN A 127 45.76 -7.13 -17.43
C GLN A 127 45.76 -6.26 -16.17
N THR A 128 45.24 -5.04 -16.22
CA THR A 128 45.20 -4.11 -15.07
C THR A 128 43.92 -4.29 -14.28
N ILE A 129 44.05 -4.49 -12.97
CA ILE A 129 42.94 -4.73 -12.04
C ILE A 129 42.95 -3.64 -10.99
N PHE A 130 41.79 -2.97 -10.82
CA PHE A 130 41.50 -2.03 -9.72
C PHE A 130 40.50 -2.69 -8.77
N ARG A 131 40.71 -2.51 -7.48
CA ARG A 131 39.83 -3.10 -6.45
C ARG A 131 39.32 -2.01 -5.52
N GLY A 132 38.11 -2.15 -5.04
CA GLY A 132 37.47 -1.27 -4.09
C GLY A 132 36.40 -1.98 -3.30
N GLU A 133 35.85 -1.30 -2.29
CA GLU A 133 34.77 -1.77 -1.47
C GLU A 133 33.78 -0.61 -1.22
N THR A 134 32.49 -0.85 -1.38
CA THR A 134 31.47 0.20 -1.16
C THR A 134 31.42 0.62 0.30
N ASN A 135 31.28 1.93 0.51
CA ASN A 135 31.09 2.51 1.82
C ASN A 135 29.68 2.25 2.36
N TYR A 136 29.35 2.79 3.54
CA TYR A 136 28.04 2.68 4.18
C TYR A 136 26.86 3.21 3.33
N ALA A 137 27.15 4.06 2.32
CA ALA A 137 26.15 4.56 1.36
C ALA A 137 26.11 3.73 0.06
N GLY A 138 26.69 2.53 0.03
CA GLY A 138 26.76 1.69 -1.15
C GLY A 138 27.61 2.24 -2.28
N ARG A 139 28.54 3.19 -2.00
CA ARG A 139 29.27 3.95 -3.02
C ARG A 139 30.77 3.72 -2.89
N TYR A 140 31.43 3.63 -4.06
CA TYR A 140 32.88 3.66 -4.17
C TYR A 140 33.30 4.42 -5.42
N GLU A 141 34.29 5.30 -5.30
CA GLU A 141 34.85 6.06 -6.42
C GLU A 141 36.25 5.56 -6.77
N PHE A 142 36.37 4.94 -7.94
CA PHE A 142 37.66 4.66 -8.53
C PHE A 142 38.23 5.97 -9.08
N THR A 143 39.41 6.37 -8.63
CA THR A 143 40.09 7.60 -9.07
C THR A 143 41.34 7.27 -9.88
N ARG A 144 41.79 8.20 -10.72
CA ARG A 144 42.98 8.08 -11.56
C ARG A 144 42.94 6.93 -12.57
N LEU A 145 41.75 6.68 -13.13
CA LEU A 145 41.57 5.68 -14.16
C LEU A 145 42.01 6.24 -15.52
N PRO A 146 42.76 5.48 -16.36
CA PRO A 146 42.88 5.77 -17.79
C PRO A 146 41.51 5.72 -18.47
N GLY A 147 41.29 6.52 -19.51
CA GLY A 147 40.10 6.42 -20.34
C GLY A 147 40.06 5.08 -21.09
N GLY A 148 38.90 4.49 -21.22
CA GLY A 148 38.74 3.25 -21.99
C GLY A 148 37.62 2.36 -21.48
N VAL A 149 37.53 1.15 -22.06
CA VAL A 149 36.52 0.13 -21.72
C VAL A 149 37.05 -0.73 -20.60
N TYR A 150 36.23 -0.87 -19.55
CA TYR A 150 36.49 -1.67 -18.37
C TYR A 150 35.41 -2.71 -18.17
N GLU A 151 35.77 -3.81 -17.55
CA GLU A 151 34.85 -4.82 -17.05
C GLU A 151 34.68 -4.68 -15.52
N LEU A 152 33.46 -4.39 -15.08
CA LEU A 152 33.12 -4.26 -13.66
C LEU A 152 32.52 -5.57 -13.17
N GLN A 153 33.07 -6.07 -12.05
CA GLN A 153 32.52 -7.18 -11.25
C GLN A 153 32.18 -6.65 -9.86
N VAL A 154 31.04 -7.08 -9.34
CA VAL A 154 30.56 -6.70 -8.01
C VAL A 154 30.14 -7.92 -7.24
N GLU A 155 30.73 -8.12 -6.08
CA GLU A 155 30.44 -9.27 -5.22
C GLU A 155 30.11 -8.81 -3.79
N LYS A 156 29.10 -9.43 -3.19
CA LYS A 156 28.74 -9.28 -1.79
C LYS A 156 28.20 -10.60 -1.27
N GLU A 157 28.67 -11.01 -0.09
CA GLU A 157 28.14 -12.19 0.60
C GLU A 157 26.64 -12.03 0.82
N GLY A 158 25.87 -13.07 0.45
CA GLY A 158 24.42 -13.05 0.49
C GLY A 158 23.74 -12.51 -0.78
N PHE A 159 24.51 -12.08 -1.78
CA PHE A 159 24.00 -11.59 -3.06
C PHE A 159 24.54 -12.40 -4.24
N PHE A 160 23.77 -12.40 -5.35
CA PHE A 160 24.32 -12.90 -6.61
C PHE A 160 25.37 -11.94 -7.13
N ALA A 161 26.56 -12.45 -7.41
CA ALA A 161 27.64 -11.65 -7.95
C ALA A 161 27.29 -11.15 -9.36
N LEU A 162 27.54 -9.87 -9.63
CA LEU A 162 27.57 -9.34 -10.98
C LEU A 162 28.96 -9.64 -11.56
N LEU A 163 29.07 -10.59 -12.48
CA LEU A 163 30.38 -11.07 -12.98
C LEU A 163 30.91 -10.28 -14.15
N HIS A 164 30.05 -9.68 -15.00
CA HIS A 164 30.47 -9.00 -16.21
C HIS A 164 29.58 -7.80 -16.52
N ARG A 165 30.09 -6.58 -16.37
CA ARG A 165 29.44 -5.36 -16.83
C ARG A 165 30.48 -4.46 -17.50
N GLU A 166 30.33 -4.23 -18.79
CA GLU A 166 31.19 -3.27 -19.54
C GLU A 166 30.87 -1.84 -19.12
N VAL A 167 31.89 -1.07 -18.76
CA VAL A 167 31.82 0.34 -18.38
C VAL A 167 32.87 1.14 -19.14
N ARG A 168 32.47 2.24 -19.78
CA ARG A 168 33.39 3.11 -20.53
C ARG A 168 33.78 4.31 -19.69
N VAL A 169 34.94 4.25 -19.07
CA VAL A 169 35.49 5.35 -18.28
C VAL A 169 35.93 6.49 -19.19
N GLY A 170 35.38 7.69 -18.94
CA GLY A 170 35.53 8.87 -19.77
C GLY A 170 34.26 9.29 -20.51
N GLU A 171 33.36 8.32 -20.76
CA GLU A 171 31.99 8.55 -21.24
C GLU A 171 30.99 8.41 -20.10
N THR A 172 31.29 7.53 -19.12
CA THR A 172 30.45 7.24 -17.95
C THR A 172 31.16 7.70 -16.68
N GLU A 173 30.58 8.63 -15.95
CA GLU A 173 31.10 9.12 -14.66
C GLU A 173 30.58 8.32 -13.44
N SER A 174 29.43 7.68 -13.59
CA SER A 174 28.88 6.83 -12.55
C SER A 174 28.10 5.64 -13.11
N VAL A 175 28.13 4.53 -12.39
CA VAL A 175 27.40 3.32 -12.71
C VAL A 175 26.65 2.84 -11.50
N GLU A 176 25.35 2.59 -11.66
CA GLU A 176 24.53 1.94 -10.66
C GLU A 176 24.47 0.45 -10.94
N VAL A 177 24.66 -0.37 -9.92
CA VAL A 177 24.62 -1.84 -9.96
C VAL A 177 23.58 -2.33 -8.98
N THR A 178 22.65 -3.10 -9.46
CA THR A 178 21.68 -3.80 -8.59
C THR A 178 22.14 -5.24 -8.36
N LEU A 179 22.37 -5.61 -7.11
CA LEU A 179 22.62 -6.97 -6.68
C LEU A 179 21.33 -7.60 -6.16
N ASN A 180 21.02 -8.80 -6.64
CA ASN A 180 19.89 -9.55 -6.10
C ASN A 180 20.36 -10.44 -4.96
N HIS A 181 19.61 -10.48 -3.85
CA HIS A 181 19.91 -11.38 -2.74
C HIS A 181 19.93 -12.84 -3.19
N GLN A 182 20.94 -13.59 -2.77
CA GLN A 182 20.92 -15.04 -2.88
C GLN A 182 19.80 -15.56 -2.01
N ARG A 183 18.81 -16.24 -2.62
CA ARG A 183 17.75 -16.86 -1.85
C ARG A 183 18.31 -18.01 -1.04
N GLU A 184 18.26 -17.86 0.26
CA GLU A 184 18.48 -18.96 1.19
C GLU A 184 17.35 -19.97 1.08
N LEU A 185 17.66 -21.07 0.44
CA LEU A 185 16.92 -22.31 0.60
C LEU A 185 17.88 -23.48 0.77
N VAL A 186 18.99 -23.37 1.40
CA VAL A 186 19.76 -24.46 2.03
C VAL A 186 21.01 -23.92 2.67
N GLU A 187 21.18 -24.31 3.94
CA GLU A 187 22.36 -24.19 4.81
C GLU A 187 22.67 -22.80 5.34
N ARG A 188 22.71 -22.76 6.71
CA ARG A 188 23.50 -21.85 7.53
C ARG A 188 24.34 -20.86 6.71
N VAL A 189 23.71 -19.96 6.05
CA VAL A 189 24.28 -18.66 5.88
C VAL A 189 24.01 -18.00 7.23
N ASP A 190 25.05 -17.70 7.97
CA ASP A 190 24.99 -16.61 8.91
C ASP A 190 24.62 -15.40 8.03
N VAL A 191 23.33 -15.16 7.84
CA VAL A 191 22.85 -13.89 7.30
C VAL A 191 23.42 -12.89 8.25
N THR A 192 24.51 -12.29 7.85
CA THR A 192 25.04 -11.14 8.53
C THR A 192 24.01 -10.05 8.21
N TYR A 193 22.94 -10.00 9.00
CA TYR A 193 21.99 -8.93 9.00
C TYR A 193 22.79 -7.63 8.98
N SER A 194 22.66 -6.87 7.90
CA SER A 194 23.22 -5.53 7.88
C SER A 194 22.50 -4.75 8.97
N PRO A 195 23.20 -4.26 9.99
CA PRO A 195 22.56 -3.46 11.02
C PRO A 195 21.79 -2.32 10.35
N PRO A 196 20.70 -1.83 10.94
CA PRO A 196 19.95 -0.73 10.39
C PRO A 196 20.90 0.45 10.20
N THR A 197 21.29 0.68 8.97
CA THR A 197 22.16 1.81 8.60
C THR A 197 21.30 3.06 8.46
N VAL A 198 21.80 4.18 8.94
CA VAL A 198 21.25 5.48 8.63
C VAL A 198 21.60 5.78 7.17
N ASP A 199 20.65 5.58 6.25
CA ASP A 199 20.87 5.74 4.81
C ASP A 199 20.86 7.24 4.41
N PRO A 200 22.00 7.86 4.05
CA PRO A 200 22.07 9.26 3.67
C PRO A 200 21.33 9.53 2.36
N ALA A 201 21.18 8.53 1.50
CA ALA A 201 20.53 8.65 0.20
C ALA A 201 19.00 8.57 0.27
N ARG A 202 18.41 8.41 1.44
CA ARG A 202 16.96 8.31 1.61
C ARG A 202 16.39 9.58 2.22
N THR A 203 15.53 10.28 1.47
CA THR A 203 14.75 11.45 1.91
C THR A 203 13.35 11.05 2.36
N THR A 204 12.83 9.91 1.88
CA THR A 204 11.47 9.42 2.08
C THR A 204 11.20 8.99 3.53
N SER A 205 9.94 9.07 3.96
CA SER A 205 9.47 8.52 5.25
C SER A 205 9.16 7.03 5.16
N SER A 206 9.96 6.27 4.44
CA SER A 206 9.69 4.86 4.21
C SER A 206 9.97 4.00 5.44
N GLN A 207 9.09 3.03 5.66
CA GLN A 207 9.21 1.96 6.62
C GLN A 207 9.10 0.64 5.86
N THR A 208 9.99 -0.28 6.11
CA THR A 208 10.07 -1.54 5.37
C THR A 208 9.86 -2.71 6.32
N LEU A 209 9.03 -3.66 5.93
CA LEU A 209 9.01 -5.01 6.47
C LEU A 209 9.70 -5.91 5.46
N ASP A 210 10.81 -6.51 5.87
CA ASP A 210 11.51 -7.48 5.05
C ASP A 210 10.87 -8.88 5.16
N ARG A 211 11.35 -9.81 4.31
CA ARG A 211 10.84 -11.17 4.28
C ARG A 211 10.95 -11.88 5.63
N GLU A 212 12.02 -11.65 6.37
CA GLU A 212 12.23 -12.31 7.65
C GLU A 212 11.28 -11.80 8.72
N GLU A 213 11.04 -10.50 8.76
CA GLU A 213 10.06 -9.87 9.64
C GLU A 213 8.65 -10.39 9.35
N ILE A 214 8.26 -10.42 8.07
CA ILE A 214 6.95 -10.93 7.61
C ILE A 214 6.74 -12.39 8.01
N LEU A 215 7.77 -13.22 7.94
CA LEU A 215 7.67 -14.66 8.23
C LEU A 215 7.85 -15.01 9.70
N ASN A 216 8.65 -14.25 10.46
CA ASN A 216 9.01 -14.60 11.84
C ASN A 216 8.09 -13.96 12.88
N VAL A 217 7.65 -12.71 12.69
CA VAL A 217 6.77 -12.03 13.64
C VAL A 217 5.37 -12.66 13.63
N PRO A 218 4.79 -13.01 14.78
CA PRO A 218 3.42 -13.46 14.86
C PRO A 218 2.48 -12.24 14.78
N TYR A 219 1.62 -12.19 13.78
CA TYR A 219 0.51 -11.23 13.67
C TYR A 219 -0.78 -11.98 13.40
N ASN A 220 -1.89 -11.33 13.67
CA ASN A 220 -3.20 -11.92 13.44
C ASN A 220 -3.32 -12.31 11.95
N VAL A 221 -3.81 -13.52 11.67
CA VAL A 221 -3.91 -14.01 10.29
C VAL A 221 -2.57 -13.93 9.53
N THR A 222 -1.53 -14.62 10.03
CA THR A 222 -0.16 -14.66 9.43
C THR A 222 -0.09 -15.16 7.96
N ARG A 223 -1.16 -15.11 7.23
CA ARG A 223 -1.38 -15.62 5.87
C ARG A 223 -1.69 -14.51 4.88
N ASP A 224 -2.00 -13.33 5.40
CA ASP A 224 -2.36 -12.17 4.60
C ASP A 224 -1.45 -11.00 4.95
N ILE A 225 -0.76 -10.50 3.94
CA ILE A 225 0.22 -9.41 4.12
C ILE A 225 -0.39 -8.13 4.72
N ARG A 226 -1.69 -7.89 4.50
CA ARG A 226 -2.40 -6.73 5.04
C ARG A 226 -2.39 -6.70 6.57
N TYR A 227 -2.41 -7.87 7.22
CA TYR A 227 -2.30 -7.97 8.68
C TYR A 227 -0.87 -7.82 9.21
N ALA A 228 0.14 -7.83 8.33
CA ALA A 228 1.50 -7.47 8.70
C ALA A 228 1.72 -5.93 8.69
N LEU A 229 0.96 -5.18 7.90
CA LEU A 229 1.12 -3.73 7.78
C LEU A 229 1.00 -2.99 9.13
N PRO A 230 0.08 -3.38 10.05
CA PRO A 230 0.00 -2.77 11.39
C PRO A 230 1.23 -3.01 12.28
N LEU A 231 2.20 -3.85 11.89
CA LEU A 231 3.52 -3.92 12.54
C LEU A 231 4.36 -2.66 12.32
N LEU A 232 3.93 -1.77 11.42
CA LEU A 232 4.57 -0.50 11.15
C LEU A 232 3.92 0.63 11.95
N PRO A 233 4.70 1.57 12.52
CA PRO A 233 4.16 2.76 13.17
C PRO A 233 3.31 3.61 12.22
N GLY A 234 2.23 4.19 12.74
CA GLY A 234 1.31 5.02 11.96
C GLY A 234 0.34 4.23 11.06
N VAL A 235 0.46 2.89 10.99
CA VAL A 235 -0.46 2.03 10.23
C VAL A 235 -1.44 1.36 11.18
N LEU A 236 -2.72 1.62 11.02
CA LEU A 236 -3.81 1.03 11.80
C LEU A 236 -4.68 0.16 10.90
N GLN A 237 -5.35 -0.81 11.51
CA GLN A 237 -6.38 -1.62 10.85
C GLN A 237 -7.67 -1.51 11.66
N ASP A 238 -8.78 -1.22 10.98
CA ASP A 238 -10.09 -1.12 11.60
C ASP A 238 -10.79 -2.49 11.75
N ALA A 239 -12.02 -2.48 12.28
CA ALA A 239 -12.83 -3.67 12.49
C ALA A 239 -13.23 -4.37 11.17
N PHE A 240 -13.22 -3.66 10.04
CA PHE A 240 -13.51 -4.16 8.70
C PHE A 240 -12.24 -4.62 7.96
N SER A 241 -11.10 -4.66 8.66
CA SER A 241 -9.78 -5.00 8.11
C SER A 241 -9.25 -3.99 7.09
N GLN A 242 -9.78 -2.78 7.06
CA GLN A 242 -9.28 -1.69 6.23
C GLN A 242 -8.02 -1.09 6.84
N ILE A 243 -7.10 -0.69 5.97
CA ILE A 243 -5.81 -0.12 6.38
C ILE A 243 -5.89 1.42 6.35
N HIS A 244 -5.37 2.04 7.40
CA HIS A 244 -5.27 3.49 7.56
C HIS A 244 -3.83 3.87 7.84
N ILE A 245 -3.26 4.78 7.05
CA ILE A 245 -1.87 5.23 7.16
C ILE A 245 -1.85 6.70 7.59
N ASP A 246 -1.28 6.99 8.77
CA ASP A 246 -1.16 8.36 9.28
C ASP A 246 -2.48 9.14 9.14
N GLY A 247 -3.57 8.54 9.65
CA GLY A 247 -4.90 9.14 9.71
C GLY A 247 -5.70 9.16 8.41
N SER A 248 -5.19 8.58 7.32
CA SER A 248 -5.89 8.55 6.03
C SER A 248 -7.08 7.58 6.00
N SER A 249 -8.02 7.82 5.11
CA SER A 249 -9.01 6.82 4.68
C SER A 249 -8.42 5.90 3.59
N THR A 250 -9.12 4.82 3.25
CA THR A 250 -8.66 3.81 2.29
C THR A 250 -8.39 4.41 0.91
N HIS A 251 -9.31 5.19 0.34
CA HIS A 251 -9.16 5.82 -0.98
C HIS A 251 -8.00 6.84 -1.07
N GLN A 252 -7.40 7.22 0.07
CA GLN A 252 -6.22 8.09 0.12
C GLN A 252 -4.90 7.32 0.06
N ILE A 253 -4.96 5.99 -0.03
CA ILE A 253 -3.78 5.11 -0.08
C ILE A 253 -3.61 4.59 -1.51
N TYR A 254 -2.37 4.52 -1.96
CA TYR A 254 -1.98 3.91 -3.22
C TYR A 254 -1.27 2.59 -2.94
N ASP A 255 -1.88 1.50 -3.35
CA ASP A 255 -1.33 0.16 -3.21
C ASP A 255 -0.72 -0.28 -4.53
N GLU A 256 0.53 -0.75 -4.51
CA GLU A 256 1.20 -1.26 -5.70
C GLU A 256 1.79 -2.65 -5.51
N LEU A 257 1.81 -3.42 -6.58
CA LEU A 257 2.49 -4.69 -6.69
C LEU A 257 3.49 -4.64 -7.85
N ASP A 258 4.79 -4.77 -7.51
CA ASP A 258 5.89 -4.73 -8.48
C ASP A 258 5.85 -3.51 -9.43
N GLY A 259 5.37 -2.34 -8.94
CA GLY A 259 5.31 -1.07 -9.67
C GLY A 259 4.00 -0.78 -10.40
N PHE A 260 2.95 -1.62 -10.23
CA PHE A 260 1.64 -1.39 -10.82
C PHE A 260 0.57 -1.19 -9.75
N ASN A 261 -0.37 -0.29 -10.03
CA ASN A 261 -1.48 0.04 -9.13
C ASN A 261 -2.45 -1.15 -8.98
N ILE A 262 -2.65 -1.60 -7.73
CA ILE A 262 -3.58 -2.65 -7.36
C ILE A 262 -4.68 -2.17 -6.41
N THR A 263 -4.79 -0.86 -6.18
CA THR A 263 -5.86 -0.25 -5.39
C THR A 263 -7.19 -0.42 -6.13
N ASP A 264 -8.26 -0.84 -5.44
CA ASP A 264 -9.59 -0.85 -6.03
C ASP A 264 -10.00 0.59 -6.41
N PRO A 265 -10.35 0.85 -7.67
CA PRO A 265 -10.66 2.21 -8.12
C PRO A 265 -12.00 2.73 -7.61
N VAL A 266 -12.86 1.89 -7.02
CA VAL A 266 -14.18 2.28 -6.54
C VAL A 266 -14.11 2.92 -5.16
N ASP A 267 -13.53 2.22 -4.19
CA ASP A 267 -13.52 2.60 -2.77
C ASP A 267 -12.11 2.74 -2.19
N GLY A 268 -11.07 2.54 -3.00
CA GLY A 268 -9.69 2.62 -2.58
C GLY A 268 -9.22 1.45 -1.70
N SER A 269 -9.99 0.37 -1.59
CA SER A 269 -9.63 -0.75 -0.74
C SER A 269 -8.45 -1.57 -1.29
N PHE A 270 -7.64 -2.10 -0.37
CA PHE A 270 -6.58 -3.05 -0.68
C PHE A 270 -7.14 -4.48 -0.67
N THR A 271 -7.79 -4.89 -1.75
CA THR A 271 -8.47 -6.20 -1.86
C THR A 271 -7.59 -7.29 -2.40
N VAL A 272 -6.58 -6.97 -3.22
CA VAL A 272 -5.63 -7.94 -3.80
C VAL A 272 -4.85 -8.65 -2.71
N ARG A 273 -4.80 -9.99 -2.80
CA ARG A 273 -3.98 -10.82 -1.90
C ARG A 273 -2.81 -11.43 -2.63
N VAL A 274 -1.66 -11.35 -2.00
CA VAL A 274 -0.42 -11.94 -2.49
C VAL A 274 0.06 -12.95 -1.46
N ASN A 275 0.39 -14.15 -1.91
CA ASN A 275 0.97 -15.17 -1.06
C ASN A 275 2.20 -14.61 -0.31
N VAL A 276 2.16 -14.59 1.02
CA VAL A 276 3.22 -14.02 1.85
C VAL A 276 4.59 -14.66 1.62
N ASP A 277 4.61 -15.94 1.18
CA ASP A 277 5.85 -16.63 0.85
C ASP A 277 6.48 -16.12 -0.47
N ALA A 278 5.71 -15.42 -1.32
CA ALA A 278 6.18 -14.74 -2.53
C ALA A 278 6.71 -13.33 -2.27
N VAL A 279 6.25 -12.67 -1.20
CA VAL A 279 6.63 -11.29 -0.89
C VAL A 279 8.05 -11.24 -0.35
N ARG A 280 8.87 -10.37 -0.90
CA ARG A 280 10.23 -10.07 -0.42
C ARG A 280 10.24 -8.96 0.61
N SER A 281 9.56 -7.89 0.27
CA SER A 281 9.45 -6.73 1.15
C SER A 281 8.14 -6.00 0.92
N VAL A 282 7.70 -5.30 1.95
CA VAL A 282 6.63 -4.32 1.90
C VAL A 282 7.18 -3.00 2.37
N VAL A 283 7.04 -1.97 1.54
CA VAL A 283 7.48 -0.61 1.86
C VAL A 283 6.26 0.27 2.03
N VAL A 284 6.13 0.92 3.17
CA VAL A 284 5.10 1.93 3.41
C VAL A 284 5.75 3.31 3.48
N GLN A 285 5.25 4.24 2.68
CA GLN A 285 5.70 5.63 2.64
C GLN A 285 4.52 6.53 2.95
N SER A 286 4.60 7.37 3.98
CA SER A 286 3.42 8.06 4.52
C SER A 286 3.40 9.58 4.37
N SER A 287 4.56 10.26 4.24
CA SER A 287 4.58 11.73 4.25
C SER A 287 5.55 12.39 3.28
N ARG A 288 6.66 11.76 2.97
CA ARG A 288 7.70 12.28 2.06
C ARG A 288 7.98 11.25 0.98
N TYR A 289 7.04 11.03 0.08
CA TYR A 289 7.25 10.13 -1.05
C TYR A 289 7.44 10.90 -2.35
N PRO A 290 8.22 10.35 -3.30
CA PRO A 290 8.62 11.02 -4.54
C PRO A 290 7.42 11.39 -5.43
N VAL A 291 7.63 12.27 -6.40
CA VAL A 291 6.59 12.74 -7.33
C VAL A 291 6.12 11.67 -8.31
N GLU A 292 6.88 10.59 -8.49
CA GLU A 292 6.45 9.42 -9.27
C GLU A 292 5.13 8.83 -8.73
N PHE A 293 4.93 8.85 -7.42
CA PHE A 293 3.69 8.42 -6.78
C PHE A 293 2.69 9.57 -6.73
N GLY A 294 1.49 9.33 -7.21
CA GLY A 294 0.37 10.26 -7.17
C GLY A 294 -0.91 9.57 -6.79
N LYS A 295 -2.03 10.29 -6.93
CA LYS A 295 -3.37 9.75 -6.68
C LYS A 295 -3.55 9.21 -5.26
N ALA A 296 -2.76 9.72 -4.32
CA ALA A 296 -2.80 9.37 -2.91
C ALA A 296 -2.34 10.56 -2.06
N THR A 297 -2.97 10.76 -0.92
CA THR A 297 -2.60 11.77 0.08
C THR A 297 -2.23 11.14 1.41
N GLY A 298 -2.68 9.92 1.65
CA GLY A 298 -2.44 9.14 2.86
C GLY A 298 -1.07 8.48 2.89
N GLY A 299 -0.72 7.79 1.83
CA GLY A 299 0.54 7.05 1.73
C GLY A 299 0.55 6.05 0.60
N ILE A 300 1.69 5.39 0.46
CA ILE A 300 1.96 4.37 -0.55
C ILE A 300 2.27 3.06 0.16
N VAL A 301 1.67 1.96 -0.28
CA VAL A 301 2.03 0.60 0.11
C VAL A 301 2.61 -0.11 -1.10
N SER A 302 3.89 -0.36 -1.11
CA SER A 302 4.59 -1.01 -2.22
C SER A 302 4.99 -2.43 -1.84
N LEU A 303 4.45 -3.42 -2.56
CA LEU A 303 4.81 -4.83 -2.41
C LEU A 303 5.79 -5.22 -3.50
N LYS A 304 6.90 -5.83 -3.11
CA LYS A 304 7.88 -6.41 -4.02
C LYS A 304 7.85 -7.92 -3.90
N THR A 305 7.68 -8.62 -5.03
CA THR A 305 7.67 -10.07 -5.06
C THR A 305 8.99 -10.63 -5.54
N GLY A 306 9.21 -11.90 -5.22
CA GLY A 306 10.39 -12.63 -5.67
C GLY A 306 10.35 -12.98 -7.16
N MET A 307 11.46 -13.60 -7.61
CA MET A 307 11.63 -14.18 -8.93
C MET A 307 12.39 -15.52 -8.81
N GLY A 308 12.34 -16.37 -9.82
CA GLY A 308 13.17 -17.56 -9.92
C GLY A 308 14.63 -17.23 -10.22
N ASP A 309 15.50 -18.22 -10.05
CA ASP A 309 16.92 -18.19 -10.42
C ASP A 309 17.30 -19.45 -11.21
N ASP A 310 18.59 -19.70 -11.42
CA ASP A 310 19.08 -20.85 -12.21
C ASP A 310 18.92 -22.22 -11.51
N TYR A 311 18.30 -22.24 -10.33
CA TYR A 311 18.02 -23.46 -9.58
C TYR A 311 16.52 -23.66 -9.35
N PHE A 312 16.03 -24.88 -9.52
CA PHE A 312 14.67 -25.22 -9.13
C PHE A 312 14.54 -25.24 -7.62
N ARG A 313 13.58 -24.48 -7.11
CA ARG A 313 13.28 -24.38 -5.69
C ARG A 313 11.79 -24.58 -5.44
N PHE A 314 11.48 -25.21 -4.32
CA PHE A 314 10.11 -25.32 -3.85
C PHE A 314 10.04 -25.13 -2.34
N SER A 315 8.93 -24.63 -1.89
CA SER A 315 8.56 -24.62 -0.47
C SER A 315 7.08 -24.94 -0.33
N ALA A 316 6.71 -25.44 0.82
CA ALA A 316 5.31 -25.67 1.16
C ALA A 316 5.08 -25.33 2.62
N THR A 317 3.98 -24.61 2.89
CA THR A 317 3.66 -24.08 4.20
C THR A 317 2.20 -24.37 4.54
N ASP A 318 1.89 -24.54 5.82
CA ASP A 318 0.53 -24.71 6.36
C ASP A 318 -0.24 -25.89 5.74
N LEU A 319 0.46 -27.00 5.48
CA LEU A 319 -0.14 -28.22 4.91
C LEU A 319 -1.16 -28.87 5.85
N PHE A 320 -1.10 -28.59 7.15
CA PHE A 320 -2.03 -29.12 8.15
C PHE A 320 -3.01 -28.04 8.61
N PRO A 321 -4.31 -28.36 8.73
CA PRO A 321 -5.30 -27.39 9.17
C PRO A 321 -5.09 -27.01 10.64
N ALA A 322 -5.43 -25.75 10.97
CA ALA A 322 -5.52 -25.30 12.34
C ALA A 322 -6.82 -25.81 12.96
N VAL A 323 -6.71 -26.33 14.17
CA VAL A 323 -7.84 -26.88 14.93
C VAL A 323 -8.10 -26.01 16.16
N ARG A 324 -9.34 -25.62 16.36
CA ARG A 324 -9.80 -24.88 17.55
C ARG A 324 -10.80 -25.70 18.35
N SER A 325 -10.74 -25.52 19.67
CA SER A 325 -11.74 -26.06 20.60
C SER A 325 -12.62 -24.91 21.11
N ARG A 326 -13.63 -24.56 20.32
CA ARG A 326 -14.64 -23.56 20.68
C ARG A 326 -15.99 -24.14 20.27
N LYS A 327 -16.90 -24.40 21.19
CA LYS A 327 -18.12 -25.18 20.93
C LYS A 327 -17.83 -26.54 20.24
N GLY A 328 -16.86 -27.30 20.78
CA GLY A 328 -16.37 -28.54 20.19
C GLY A 328 -15.10 -28.35 19.33
N LEU A 329 -14.47 -29.46 19.01
CA LEU A 329 -13.27 -29.48 18.17
C LEU A 329 -13.66 -29.33 16.69
N HIS A 330 -13.09 -28.34 16.01
CA HIS A 330 -13.33 -28.11 14.59
C HIS A 330 -12.08 -27.53 13.89
N VAL A 331 -11.99 -27.74 12.58
CA VAL A 331 -11.00 -27.05 11.73
C VAL A 331 -11.44 -25.60 11.63
N SER A 332 -10.63 -24.67 12.19
CA SER A 332 -10.93 -23.24 12.16
C SER A 332 -10.37 -22.54 10.94
N SER A 333 -9.25 -23.05 10.43
CA SER A 333 -8.62 -22.50 9.24
C SER A 333 -7.62 -23.48 8.64
N TRP A 334 -7.48 -23.43 7.33
CA TRP A 334 -6.47 -24.19 6.60
C TRP A 334 -5.98 -23.35 5.42
N THR A 335 -4.65 -23.16 5.31
CA THR A 335 -4.09 -22.27 4.30
C THR A 335 -2.85 -22.91 3.67
N PRO A 336 -3.04 -24.01 2.91
CA PRO A 336 -1.94 -24.61 2.19
C PRO A 336 -1.39 -23.65 1.15
N ARG A 337 -0.09 -23.39 1.23
CA ARG A 337 0.63 -22.51 0.32
C ARG A 337 1.84 -23.23 -0.25
N GLY A 338 2.16 -22.94 -1.50
CA GLY A 338 3.34 -23.43 -2.15
C GLY A 338 4.09 -22.32 -2.88
N THR A 339 5.38 -22.51 -3.05
CA THR A 339 6.17 -21.74 -4.02
C THR A 339 6.96 -22.70 -4.87
N LEU A 340 6.97 -22.47 -6.17
CA LEU A 340 7.80 -23.17 -7.14
C LEU A 340 8.49 -22.14 -8.02
N SER A 341 9.80 -22.17 -8.11
CA SER A 341 10.57 -21.24 -8.92
C SER A 341 11.77 -21.94 -9.55
N GLY A 342 12.28 -21.40 -10.65
CA GLY A 342 13.45 -21.94 -11.31
C GLY A 342 13.66 -21.37 -12.71
N PRO A 343 14.65 -21.90 -13.45
CA PRO A 343 14.92 -21.50 -14.81
C PRO A 343 13.92 -22.13 -15.79
N LEU A 344 13.37 -21.32 -16.70
CA LEU A 344 12.81 -21.76 -17.99
C LEU A 344 13.96 -22.03 -18.96
N HIS A 345 14.96 -21.13 -18.94
CA HIS A 345 16.22 -21.27 -19.63
C HIS A 345 17.32 -20.66 -18.75
N LYS A 346 18.32 -21.46 -18.34
CA LYS A 346 19.40 -21.02 -17.45
C LYS A 346 20.12 -19.81 -18.00
N GLY A 347 20.36 -18.83 -17.13
CA GLY A 347 21.04 -17.56 -17.44
C GLY A 347 20.21 -16.60 -18.30
N LYS A 348 18.97 -16.94 -18.71
CA LYS A 348 18.18 -16.12 -19.63
C LYS A 348 16.72 -15.94 -19.23
N ALA A 349 16.07 -16.96 -18.71
CA ALA A 349 14.64 -16.92 -18.40
C ALA A 349 14.30 -17.71 -17.16
N TRP A 350 13.47 -17.14 -16.30
CA TRP A 350 13.07 -17.71 -15.01
C TRP A 350 11.58 -17.55 -14.76
N PHE A 351 11.05 -18.35 -13.84
CA PHE A 351 9.66 -18.29 -13.43
C PHE A 351 9.52 -18.40 -11.92
N LEU A 352 8.37 -17.92 -11.43
CA LEU A 352 7.88 -18.09 -10.07
C LEU A 352 6.38 -18.41 -10.12
N LEU A 353 5.95 -19.45 -9.40
CA LEU A 353 4.54 -19.81 -9.17
C LEU A 353 4.28 -19.88 -7.67
N THR A 354 3.17 -19.32 -7.22
CA THR A 354 2.86 -19.27 -5.79
C THR A 354 1.39 -19.57 -5.50
N PRO A 355 0.94 -20.81 -5.75
CA PRO A 355 -0.44 -21.19 -5.46
C PRO A 355 -0.71 -21.17 -3.95
N GLU A 356 -1.90 -20.70 -3.59
CA GLU A 356 -2.45 -20.79 -2.25
C GLU A 356 -3.94 -21.09 -2.27
N ALA A 357 -4.40 -21.78 -1.24
CA ALA A 357 -5.81 -21.91 -0.94
C ALA A 357 -6.04 -21.55 0.54
N GLU A 358 -7.20 -21.02 0.85
CA GLU A 358 -7.56 -20.69 2.23
C GLU A 358 -8.98 -21.18 2.51
N TYR A 359 -9.13 -21.90 3.60
CA TYR A 359 -10.40 -22.18 4.23
C TYR A 359 -10.44 -21.47 5.59
N GLY A 360 -11.49 -20.73 5.85
CA GLY A 360 -11.78 -20.08 7.13
C GLY A 360 -13.14 -20.50 7.67
N LEU A 361 -13.22 -20.79 8.97
CA LEU A 361 -14.47 -21.05 9.68
C LEU A 361 -14.56 -20.16 10.92
N THR A 362 -15.56 -19.31 10.95
CA THR A 362 -15.91 -18.48 12.12
C THR A 362 -17.08 -19.12 12.85
N VAL A 363 -16.94 -19.27 14.16
CA VAL A 363 -18.02 -19.80 15.04
C VAL A 363 -18.46 -18.70 15.99
N ILE A 364 -19.73 -18.33 15.91
CA ILE A 364 -20.36 -17.33 16.78
C ILE A 364 -20.87 -18.03 18.04
N GLN A 365 -20.30 -17.69 19.20
CA GLN A 365 -20.57 -18.39 20.47
C GLN A 365 -22.00 -18.22 20.96
N GLU A 366 -22.58 -17.06 20.66
CA GLU A 366 -23.91 -16.66 21.14
C GLU A 366 -25.05 -17.34 20.37
N LEU A 367 -24.79 -17.91 19.19
CA LEU A 367 -25.79 -18.59 18.37
C LEU A 367 -25.92 -20.09 18.71
N PRO A 368 -27.07 -20.72 18.46
CA PRO A 368 -27.23 -22.15 18.67
C PRO A 368 -26.37 -23.00 17.73
N PRO A 369 -25.94 -24.22 18.14
CA PRO A 369 -25.21 -25.13 17.27
C PRO A 369 -25.94 -25.41 15.95
N GLY A 370 -25.22 -25.36 14.83
CA GLY A 370 -25.76 -25.55 13.48
C GLY A 370 -26.14 -24.25 12.78
N ALA A 371 -26.49 -23.18 13.51
CA ALA A 371 -26.74 -21.85 13.01
C ALA A 371 -25.61 -20.86 13.35
N ASP A 372 -24.52 -21.35 13.90
CA ASP A 372 -23.44 -20.59 14.51
C ASP A 372 -22.17 -20.45 13.64
N ARG A 373 -22.24 -20.84 12.36
CA ARG A 373 -21.03 -20.97 11.50
C ARG A 373 -21.14 -20.12 10.24
N ALA A 374 -20.07 -19.38 9.98
CA ALA A 374 -19.79 -18.73 8.71
C ALA A 374 -18.48 -19.30 8.14
N SER A 375 -18.45 -19.62 6.86
CA SER A 375 -17.26 -20.20 6.21
C SER A 375 -16.83 -19.39 5.00
N SER A 376 -15.54 -19.40 4.74
CA SER A 376 -14.95 -18.80 3.54
C SER A 376 -13.96 -19.74 2.89
N TRP A 377 -13.99 -19.77 1.57
CA TRP A 377 -12.98 -20.40 0.73
C TRP A 377 -12.34 -19.36 -0.17
N ARG A 378 -11.05 -19.46 -0.34
CA ARG A 378 -10.30 -18.61 -1.25
C ARG A 378 -9.25 -19.43 -1.98
N PHE A 379 -9.07 -19.08 -3.25
CA PHE A 379 -7.95 -19.51 -4.08
C PHE A 379 -7.16 -18.30 -4.53
N GLY A 380 -5.83 -18.38 -4.48
CA GLY A 380 -4.91 -17.37 -4.98
C GLY A 380 -3.73 -18.00 -5.71
N ASN A 381 -3.24 -17.32 -6.74
CA ASN A 381 -2.01 -17.68 -7.42
C ASN A 381 -1.36 -16.46 -8.06
N LEU A 382 -0.07 -16.29 -7.84
CA LEU A 382 0.78 -15.38 -8.60
C LEU A 382 1.72 -16.23 -9.46
N ALA A 383 1.62 -16.05 -10.76
CA ALA A 383 2.55 -16.58 -11.76
C ALA A 383 3.37 -15.42 -12.33
N LYS A 384 4.69 -15.53 -12.32
CA LYS A 384 5.60 -14.48 -12.81
C LYS A 384 6.68 -15.13 -13.68
N ALA A 385 7.02 -14.48 -14.78
CA ALA A 385 8.10 -14.89 -15.66
C ALA A 385 8.95 -13.68 -16.03
N GLN A 386 10.26 -13.88 -16.09
CA GLN A 386 11.24 -12.89 -16.52
C GLN A 386 12.10 -13.47 -17.63
N VAL A 387 12.35 -12.69 -18.66
CA VAL A 387 13.21 -13.03 -19.77
C VAL A 387 14.18 -11.90 -20.03
N ASN A 388 15.47 -12.17 -19.99
CA ASN A 388 16.49 -11.25 -20.47
C ASN A 388 16.58 -11.39 -21.97
N LEU A 389 15.90 -10.50 -22.72
CA LEU A 389 15.91 -10.50 -24.20
C LEU A 389 17.31 -10.25 -24.72
N THR A 390 17.99 -9.28 -24.11
CA THR A 390 19.43 -8.99 -24.26
C THR A 390 20.01 -8.72 -22.85
N PRO A 391 21.32 -8.60 -22.67
CA PRO A 391 21.91 -8.15 -21.42
C PRO A 391 21.44 -6.76 -20.95
N ALA A 392 20.92 -5.94 -21.88
CA ALA A 392 20.46 -4.60 -21.64
C ALA A 392 18.93 -4.45 -21.64
N ASN A 393 18.18 -5.55 -21.86
CA ASN A 393 16.74 -5.50 -21.99
C ASN A 393 16.08 -6.67 -21.25
N ILE A 394 15.28 -6.37 -20.25
CA ILE A 394 14.66 -7.32 -19.33
C ILE A 394 13.13 -7.19 -19.40
N LEU A 395 12.48 -8.23 -19.88
CA LEU A 395 11.03 -8.31 -19.94
C LEU A 395 10.50 -9.16 -18.79
N THR A 396 9.54 -8.63 -18.02
CA THR A 396 8.87 -9.32 -16.93
C THR A 396 7.37 -9.31 -17.15
N GLY A 397 6.73 -10.48 -17.07
CA GLY A 397 5.28 -10.59 -17.07
C GLY A 397 4.78 -11.25 -15.80
N SER A 398 3.62 -10.83 -15.29
CA SER A 398 2.97 -11.50 -14.17
C SER A 398 1.46 -11.61 -14.37
N PHE A 399 0.90 -12.68 -13.80
CA PHE A 399 -0.54 -12.90 -13.71
C PHE A 399 -0.89 -13.31 -12.29
N LEU A 400 -1.79 -12.53 -11.68
CA LEU A 400 -2.35 -12.84 -10.36
C LEU A 400 -3.84 -13.09 -10.51
N VAL A 401 -4.32 -14.12 -9.80
CA VAL A 401 -5.73 -14.42 -9.63
C VAL A 401 -6.03 -14.59 -8.15
N ASN A 402 -7.09 -13.96 -7.70
CA ASN A 402 -7.73 -14.24 -6.42
C ASN A 402 -9.20 -14.52 -6.69
N ASP A 403 -9.72 -15.56 -6.06
CA ASP A 403 -11.13 -15.91 -6.14
C ASP A 403 -11.59 -16.36 -4.74
N SER A 404 -12.65 -15.77 -4.23
CA SER A 404 -13.12 -15.99 -2.88
C SER A 404 -14.64 -16.18 -2.84
N HIS A 405 -15.07 -17.13 -2.00
CA HIS A 405 -16.46 -17.42 -1.75
C HIS A 405 -16.68 -17.50 -0.24
N SER A 406 -17.56 -16.62 0.28
CA SER A 406 -17.91 -16.58 1.69
C SER A 406 -19.40 -16.89 1.87
N GLN A 407 -19.70 -17.86 2.75
CA GLN A 407 -21.06 -18.20 3.14
C GLN A 407 -21.39 -17.59 4.49
N HIS A 408 -22.59 -17.06 4.63
CA HIS A 408 -23.08 -16.41 5.85
C HIS A 408 -22.20 -15.23 6.29
N ALA A 409 -21.75 -14.41 5.34
CA ALA A 409 -21.04 -13.18 5.67
C ALA A 409 -21.96 -12.23 6.45
N GLY A 410 -21.42 -11.61 7.51
CA GLY A 410 -22.19 -10.78 8.45
C GLY A 410 -22.86 -11.55 9.58
N LEU A 411 -22.66 -12.89 9.69
CA LEU A 411 -23.21 -13.70 10.79
C LEU A 411 -22.76 -13.15 12.14
N SER A 412 -23.71 -12.86 13.00
CA SER A 412 -23.48 -12.32 14.34
C SER A 412 -24.61 -12.74 15.30
N ARG A 413 -24.50 -12.39 16.57
CA ARG A 413 -25.58 -12.54 17.55
C ARG A 413 -26.89 -11.86 17.09
N PHE A 414 -26.77 -10.72 16.40
CA PHE A 414 -27.89 -9.90 15.96
C PHE A 414 -28.37 -10.25 14.55
N THR A 415 -27.54 -10.93 13.75
CA THR A 415 -27.79 -11.27 12.35
C THR A 415 -27.69 -12.80 12.20
N PRO A 416 -28.80 -13.55 12.27
CA PRO A 416 -28.83 -14.99 12.09
C PRO A 416 -28.54 -15.38 10.63
N GLN A 417 -28.26 -16.66 10.36
CA GLN A 417 -27.84 -17.14 9.04
C GLN A 417 -28.79 -16.73 7.91
N GLU A 418 -30.12 -16.76 8.15
CA GLU A 418 -31.13 -16.38 7.15
C GLU A 418 -31.06 -14.92 6.70
N SER A 419 -30.51 -14.05 7.57
CA SER A 419 -30.37 -12.61 7.32
C SER A 419 -28.98 -12.21 6.83
N THR A 420 -28.11 -13.19 6.58
CA THR A 420 -26.76 -12.98 6.04
C THR A 420 -26.74 -13.00 4.52
N VAL A 421 -25.58 -12.73 3.97
CA VAL A 421 -25.32 -12.79 2.52
C VAL A 421 -24.23 -13.80 2.17
N ASN A 422 -24.25 -14.30 0.95
CA ASN A 422 -23.11 -14.96 0.34
C ASN A 422 -22.33 -13.95 -0.51
N LEU A 423 -21.01 -13.89 -0.28
CA LEU A 423 -20.10 -13.03 -1.04
C LEU A 423 -19.26 -13.86 -2.01
N ASN A 424 -19.12 -13.38 -3.25
CA ASN A 424 -18.20 -13.91 -4.23
C ASN A 424 -17.37 -12.75 -4.75
N ASP A 425 -16.09 -12.73 -4.37
CA ASP A 425 -15.18 -11.64 -4.72
C ASP A 425 -14.04 -12.21 -5.55
N SER A 426 -13.68 -11.53 -6.63
CA SER A 426 -12.53 -11.93 -7.44
C SER A 426 -11.70 -10.72 -7.89
N ALA A 427 -10.38 -10.91 -7.91
CA ALA A 427 -9.44 -9.93 -8.41
C ALA A 427 -8.45 -10.59 -9.39
N TYR A 428 -8.25 -9.93 -10.52
CA TYR A 428 -7.32 -10.36 -11.57
C TYR A 428 -6.35 -9.23 -11.87
N LEU A 429 -5.07 -9.57 -12.01
CA LEU A 429 -4.03 -8.62 -12.44
C LEU A 429 -3.17 -9.29 -13.50
N LEU A 430 -3.02 -8.66 -14.65
CA LEU A 430 -2.06 -9.03 -15.69
C LEU A 430 -1.11 -7.86 -15.91
N THR A 431 0.20 -8.11 -15.84
CA THR A 431 1.22 -7.07 -16.05
C THR A 431 2.26 -7.50 -17.06
N LEU A 432 2.80 -6.50 -17.76
CA LEU A 432 3.96 -6.63 -18.61
C LEU A 432 4.86 -5.42 -18.39
N ARG A 433 6.13 -5.63 -18.06
CA ARG A 433 7.11 -4.58 -17.77
C ARG A 433 8.39 -4.85 -18.55
N ASP A 434 8.90 -3.85 -19.20
CA ASP A 434 10.17 -3.86 -19.91
C ASP A 434 11.14 -2.83 -19.29
N LEU A 435 12.37 -3.28 -19.03
CA LEU A 435 13.48 -2.47 -18.56
C LEU A 435 14.53 -2.45 -19.66
N ALA A 436 14.76 -1.29 -20.26
CA ALA A 436 15.74 -1.09 -21.33
C ALA A 436 16.87 -0.18 -20.86
N TYR A 437 18.09 -0.73 -20.80
CA TYR A 437 19.32 -0.01 -20.48
C TYR A 437 20.03 0.42 -21.77
N PHE A 438 20.21 1.71 -21.97
CA PHE A 438 20.92 2.23 -23.13
C PHE A 438 22.41 2.47 -22.83
N THR A 439 23.24 2.34 -23.84
CA THR A 439 24.71 2.47 -23.72
C THR A 439 25.19 3.81 -23.19
N ASN A 440 24.38 4.86 -23.31
CA ASN A 440 24.63 6.18 -22.75
C ASN A 440 24.24 6.34 -21.28
N GLY A 441 23.86 5.23 -20.59
CA GLY A 441 23.47 5.24 -19.18
C GLY A 441 22.03 5.67 -18.92
N VAL A 442 21.20 5.81 -19.95
CA VAL A 442 19.76 6.04 -19.83
C VAL A 442 19.08 4.72 -19.51
N LEU A 443 18.16 4.72 -18.52
CA LEU A 443 17.25 3.62 -18.26
C LEU A 443 15.83 4.07 -18.66
N LEU A 444 15.20 3.30 -19.52
CA LEU A 444 13.78 3.41 -19.83
C LEU A 444 13.04 2.20 -19.22
N GLU A 445 12.06 2.50 -18.42
CA GLU A 445 11.12 1.52 -17.90
C GLU A 445 9.74 1.77 -18.52
N THR A 446 9.13 0.74 -19.10
CA THR A 446 7.77 0.80 -19.61
C THR A 446 6.95 -0.35 -19.06
N GLY A 447 5.65 -0.10 -18.84
CA GLY A 447 4.78 -1.11 -18.27
C GLY A 447 3.34 -0.95 -18.71
N LEU A 448 2.66 -2.09 -18.80
CA LEU A 448 1.23 -2.21 -19.02
C LEU A 448 0.65 -3.12 -17.95
N ALA A 449 -0.49 -2.72 -17.39
CA ALA A 449 -1.25 -3.54 -16.45
C ALA A 449 -2.74 -3.49 -16.79
N TRP A 450 -3.41 -4.62 -16.60
CA TRP A 450 -4.85 -4.71 -16.57
C TRP A 450 -5.25 -5.34 -15.24
N THR A 451 -6.14 -4.63 -14.50
CA THR A 451 -6.67 -5.07 -13.22
C THR A 451 -8.18 -5.12 -13.31
N ARG A 452 -8.81 -6.16 -12.76
CA ARG A 452 -10.26 -6.30 -12.65
C ARG A 452 -10.65 -6.78 -11.28
N PHE A 453 -11.63 -6.09 -10.68
CA PHE A 453 -12.29 -6.49 -9.44
C PHE A 453 -13.75 -6.82 -9.73
N ARG A 454 -14.29 -7.81 -9.04
CA ARG A 454 -15.69 -8.20 -9.08
C ARG A 454 -16.14 -8.58 -7.70
N ASP A 455 -17.21 -7.95 -7.25
CA ASP A 455 -17.83 -8.21 -5.97
C ASP A 455 -19.30 -8.49 -6.17
N LEU A 456 -19.77 -9.61 -5.64
CA LEU A 456 -21.13 -10.05 -5.75
C LEU A 456 -21.64 -10.46 -4.37
N SER A 457 -22.60 -9.69 -3.84
CA SER A 457 -23.33 -9.97 -2.62
C SER A 457 -24.73 -10.47 -2.94
N ARG A 458 -25.12 -11.64 -2.39
CA ARG A 458 -26.44 -12.23 -2.58
C ARG A 458 -27.06 -12.63 -1.26
N PRO A 459 -28.32 -12.22 -0.97
CA PRO A 459 -29.09 -12.69 0.17
C PRO A 459 -29.30 -14.20 0.15
N ILE A 460 -29.62 -14.74 1.33
CA ILE A 460 -30.00 -16.14 1.49
C ILE A 460 -31.53 -16.20 1.65
N GLY A 461 -32.21 -16.83 0.67
CA GLY A 461 -33.69 -16.94 0.67
C GLY A 461 -34.39 -15.69 0.12
N ASP A 462 -35.70 -15.60 0.39
CA ASP A 462 -36.64 -14.62 -0.17
C ASP A 462 -37.63 -14.04 0.85
N GLN A 463 -37.43 -14.35 2.14
CA GLN A 463 -38.35 -13.90 3.18
C GLN A 463 -38.20 -12.41 3.44
N PRO A 464 -39.27 -11.67 3.75
CA PRO A 464 -39.21 -10.25 4.04
C PRO A 464 -38.21 -9.92 5.16
N TYR A 465 -37.32 -8.97 4.90
CA TYR A 465 -36.32 -8.53 5.87
C TYR A 465 -36.96 -7.64 6.95
N VAL A 466 -36.74 -7.97 8.21
CA VAL A 466 -37.29 -7.25 9.35
C VAL A 466 -36.17 -6.97 10.37
N ILE A 467 -35.99 -5.71 10.71
CA ILE A 467 -35.06 -5.27 11.74
C ILE A 467 -35.84 -5.05 13.03
N THR A 468 -35.40 -5.66 14.13
CA THR A 468 -35.89 -5.39 15.50
C THR A 468 -34.71 -4.92 16.36
N PRO A 469 -34.95 -4.30 17.53
CA PRO A 469 -33.85 -3.85 18.41
C PRO A 469 -32.89 -4.95 18.85
N GLY A 470 -33.36 -6.21 18.94
CA GLY A 470 -32.55 -7.32 19.43
C GLY A 470 -31.99 -8.25 18.37
N ILE A 471 -32.61 -8.34 17.19
CA ILE A 471 -32.27 -9.29 16.14
C ILE A 471 -32.87 -8.88 14.79
N VAL A 472 -32.21 -9.17 13.71
CA VAL A 472 -32.80 -9.11 12.38
C VAL A 472 -33.38 -10.46 11.96
N ARG A 473 -34.37 -10.50 11.06
CA ARG A 473 -35.04 -11.70 10.56
C ARG A 473 -35.30 -11.59 9.06
N GLY A 474 -35.49 -12.73 8.41
CA GLY A 474 -35.72 -12.80 6.98
C GLY A 474 -34.46 -12.57 6.17
N SER A 475 -34.60 -12.60 4.85
CA SER A 475 -33.48 -12.48 3.92
C SER A 475 -33.01 -11.03 3.78
N TYR A 476 -31.72 -10.79 3.73
CA TYR A 476 -31.16 -9.44 3.53
C TYR A 476 -31.80 -8.76 2.30
N PHE A 477 -32.05 -7.48 2.37
CA PHE A 477 -32.91 -6.77 1.42
C PHE A 477 -32.25 -6.42 0.09
N GLU A 478 -30.92 -6.59 -0.04
CA GLU A 478 -30.18 -6.14 -1.21
C GLU A 478 -29.32 -7.23 -1.85
N THR A 479 -29.37 -7.33 -3.17
CA THR A 479 -28.35 -7.93 -4.02
C THR A 479 -27.51 -6.82 -4.63
N SER A 480 -26.18 -6.94 -4.54
CA SER A 480 -25.25 -5.97 -5.11
C SER A 480 -24.26 -6.68 -6.03
N HIS A 481 -24.01 -6.10 -7.21
CA HIS A 481 -23.00 -6.57 -8.15
C HIS A 481 -22.16 -5.39 -8.64
N SER A 482 -20.90 -5.41 -8.26
CA SER A 482 -19.89 -4.40 -8.61
C SER A 482 -18.82 -5.01 -9.51
N ASN A 483 -18.47 -4.33 -10.59
CA ASN A 483 -17.29 -4.64 -11.40
C ASN A 483 -16.48 -3.37 -11.61
N SER A 484 -15.17 -3.46 -11.46
CA SER A 484 -14.28 -2.39 -11.85
C SER A 484 -13.08 -2.91 -12.64
N ASP A 485 -12.72 -2.18 -13.68
CA ASP A 485 -11.59 -2.45 -14.55
C ASP A 485 -10.65 -1.26 -14.57
N ARG A 486 -9.34 -1.51 -14.50
CA ARG A 486 -8.30 -0.52 -14.77
C ARG A 486 -7.35 -1.04 -15.84
N LEU A 487 -7.12 -0.25 -16.87
CA LEU A 487 -6.02 -0.41 -17.81
C LEU A 487 -5.01 0.70 -17.54
N GLN A 488 -3.80 0.33 -17.12
CA GLN A 488 -2.72 1.25 -16.77
C GLN A 488 -1.57 1.12 -17.77
N ALA A 489 -0.99 2.26 -18.18
CA ALA A 489 0.24 2.33 -18.95
C ALA A 489 1.22 3.29 -18.26
N VAL A 490 2.44 2.85 -17.98
CA VAL A 490 3.48 3.63 -17.30
C VAL A 490 4.74 3.71 -18.17
N ALA A 491 5.43 4.83 -18.10
CA ALA A 491 6.75 4.98 -18.72
C ALA A 491 7.61 5.92 -17.89
N ASP A 492 8.78 5.46 -17.48
CA ASP A 492 9.76 6.17 -16.66
C ASP A 492 11.10 6.22 -17.35
N LEU A 493 11.70 7.40 -17.42
CA LEU A 493 12.99 7.66 -17.98
C LEU A 493 13.93 8.18 -16.89
N VAL A 494 14.97 7.42 -16.60
CA VAL A 494 16.06 7.83 -15.69
C VAL A 494 17.24 8.25 -16.54
N LEU A 495 17.68 9.51 -16.34
CA LEU A 495 18.79 10.08 -17.08
C LEU A 495 20.12 9.84 -16.38
N PRO A 496 21.24 9.79 -17.13
CA PRO A 496 22.56 9.70 -16.52
C PRO A 496 22.80 10.85 -15.56
N PRO A 497 23.52 10.62 -14.45
CA PRO A 497 23.82 11.68 -13.50
C PRO A 497 24.63 12.81 -14.13
N VAL A 498 24.28 14.05 -13.83
CA VAL A 498 24.96 15.27 -14.29
C VAL A 498 25.65 15.93 -13.10
N ARG A 499 26.92 16.36 -13.29
CA ARG A 499 27.67 17.11 -12.26
C ARG A 499 27.58 18.61 -12.54
N LEU A 500 26.75 19.32 -11.76
CA LEU A 500 26.63 20.77 -11.79
C LEU A 500 26.47 21.29 -10.34
N ARG A 501 27.55 21.83 -9.73
CA ARG A 501 27.53 22.20 -8.29
C ARG A 501 27.04 21.09 -7.37
N GLY A 502 27.46 19.85 -7.63
CA GLY A 502 26.99 18.61 -7.02
C GLY A 502 26.57 17.63 -8.09
N ARG A 503 25.98 16.51 -7.64
CA ARG A 503 25.47 15.45 -8.52
C ARG A 503 23.96 15.58 -8.63
N HIS A 504 23.44 15.63 -9.86
CA HIS A 504 22.00 15.62 -10.17
C HIS A 504 21.61 14.30 -10.82
N GLU A 505 20.49 13.74 -10.39
CA GLU A 505 19.90 12.52 -10.93
C GLU A 505 18.45 12.83 -11.33
N PHE A 506 18.21 12.97 -12.64
CA PHE A 506 16.90 13.32 -13.17
C PHE A 506 16.08 12.06 -13.48
N LYS A 507 14.82 12.08 -13.08
CA LYS A 507 13.80 11.10 -13.46
C LYS A 507 12.57 11.85 -14.00
N VAL A 508 12.06 11.42 -15.15
CA VAL A 508 10.79 11.90 -15.71
C VAL A 508 9.92 10.72 -16.06
N GLY A 509 8.60 10.86 -15.93
CA GLY A 509 7.72 9.75 -16.23
C GLY A 509 6.29 10.19 -16.49
N THR A 510 5.49 9.22 -16.92
CA THR A 510 4.07 9.36 -17.21
C THR A 510 3.31 8.11 -16.79
N ASP A 511 2.07 8.30 -16.38
CA ASP A 511 1.14 7.25 -16.00
C ASP A 511 -0.23 7.59 -16.58
N ILE A 512 -0.85 6.63 -17.26
CA ILE A 512 -2.16 6.77 -17.91
C ILE A 512 -3.02 5.62 -17.41
N ASP A 513 -4.18 5.96 -16.80
CA ASP A 513 -5.18 5.00 -16.38
C ASP A 513 -6.50 5.21 -17.12
N ARG A 514 -7.09 4.11 -17.54
CA ARG A 514 -8.50 4.07 -17.97
C ARG A 514 -9.26 3.15 -17.03
N ILE A 515 -10.27 3.71 -16.38
CA ILE A 515 -11.06 3.04 -15.35
C ILE A 515 -12.51 2.95 -15.83
N THR A 516 -13.13 1.79 -15.61
CA THR A 516 -14.57 1.57 -15.80
C THR A 516 -15.13 0.95 -14.53
N TYR A 517 -16.25 1.47 -14.05
CA TYR A 517 -16.98 0.98 -12.89
C TYR A 517 -18.43 0.73 -13.26
N ASP A 518 -18.87 -0.52 -13.15
CA ASP A 518 -20.25 -0.97 -13.37
C ASP A 518 -20.85 -1.42 -12.05
N GLN A 519 -22.03 -0.93 -11.72
CA GLN A 519 -22.76 -1.27 -10.50
C GLN A 519 -24.21 -1.64 -10.83
N LEU A 520 -24.71 -2.70 -10.17
CA LEU A 520 -26.11 -3.09 -10.15
C LEU A 520 -26.53 -3.29 -8.69
N PHE A 521 -27.65 -2.67 -8.30
CA PHE A 521 -28.34 -2.90 -7.06
C PHE A 521 -29.74 -3.44 -7.34
N GLU A 522 -30.16 -4.48 -6.63
CA GLU A 522 -31.52 -4.98 -6.60
C GLU A 522 -32.01 -4.99 -5.15
N ARG A 523 -33.03 -4.18 -4.83
CA ARG A 523 -33.46 -3.92 -3.45
C ARG A 523 -34.91 -4.30 -3.23
N GLN A 524 -35.21 -4.89 -2.07
CA GLN A 524 -36.52 -5.26 -1.60
C GLN A 524 -36.95 -4.37 -0.42
N PRO A 525 -38.25 -4.03 -0.33
CA PRO A 525 -38.77 -3.31 0.83
C PRO A 525 -38.58 -4.10 2.12
N PHE A 526 -38.30 -3.38 3.24
CA PHE A 526 -38.16 -3.98 4.54
C PHE A 526 -38.86 -3.17 5.66
N SER A 527 -38.94 -3.75 6.87
CA SER A 527 -39.61 -3.14 8.02
C SER A 527 -38.69 -3.05 9.21
N ILE A 528 -38.83 -1.99 9.99
CA ILE A 528 -38.15 -1.81 11.28
C ILE A 528 -39.21 -1.77 12.37
N LEU A 529 -39.14 -2.71 13.32
CA LEU A 529 -40.08 -2.84 14.42
C LEU A 529 -39.46 -2.33 15.71
N ARG A 530 -40.34 -1.88 16.65
CA ARG A 530 -39.97 -1.60 18.05
C ARG A 530 -39.88 -2.88 18.86
N GLU A 531 -39.45 -2.77 20.09
CA GLU A 531 -39.32 -3.88 21.02
C GLU A 531 -40.69 -4.55 21.33
N ASP A 532 -41.76 -3.77 21.35
CA ASP A 532 -43.15 -4.25 21.52
C ASP A 532 -43.75 -4.90 20.28
N GLY A 533 -43.01 -4.95 19.17
CA GLY A 533 -43.43 -5.49 17.89
C GLY A 533 -44.23 -4.52 17.02
N THR A 534 -44.44 -3.28 17.45
CA THR A 534 -45.12 -2.25 16.65
C THR A 534 -44.20 -1.77 15.54
N LEU A 535 -44.76 -1.36 14.38
CA LEU A 535 -44.02 -0.85 13.26
C LEU A 535 -43.46 0.54 13.59
N ALA A 536 -42.13 0.68 13.59
CA ALA A 536 -41.47 1.96 13.76
C ALA A 536 -41.28 2.65 12.40
N ARG A 537 -40.93 1.85 11.37
CA ARG A 537 -40.62 2.37 10.04
C ARG A 537 -40.80 1.31 8.96
N ARG A 538 -41.33 1.71 7.82
CA ARG A 538 -41.34 0.94 6.57
C ARG A 538 -40.40 1.60 5.59
N VAL A 539 -39.52 0.79 4.98
CA VAL A 539 -38.57 1.25 3.98
C VAL A 539 -38.96 0.67 2.63
N THR A 540 -38.99 1.51 1.60
CA THR A 540 -39.24 1.10 0.22
C THR A 540 -38.26 1.74 -0.73
N PHE A 541 -38.08 1.14 -1.89
CA PHE A 541 -37.23 1.64 -2.97
C PHE A 541 -38.09 1.88 -4.21
N PRO A 542 -38.24 3.13 -4.71
CA PRO A 542 -39.05 3.44 -5.87
C PRO A 542 -38.63 2.66 -7.13
N ALA A 543 -37.30 2.51 -7.32
CA ALA A 543 -36.72 1.59 -8.28
C ALA A 543 -36.17 0.38 -7.55
N SER A 544 -36.78 -0.79 -7.74
CA SER A 544 -36.27 -2.04 -7.15
C SER A 544 -34.93 -2.51 -7.72
N SER A 545 -34.57 -2.02 -8.91
CA SER A 545 -33.29 -2.28 -9.58
C SER A 545 -32.73 -0.98 -10.13
N THR A 546 -31.46 -0.72 -9.84
CA THR A 546 -30.70 0.42 -10.36
C THR A 546 -29.36 -0.06 -10.89
N ALA A 547 -29.00 0.37 -12.10
CA ALA A 547 -27.73 0.03 -12.72
C ALA A 547 -27.09 1.25 -13.35
N PHE A 548 -25.77 1.36 -13.25
CA PHE A 548 -25.02 2.43 -13.90
C PHE A 548 -23.59 2.01 -14.26
N THR A 549 -23.02 2.75 -15.18
CA THR A 549 -21.60 2.67 -15.55
C THR A 549 -20.95 4.03 -15.37
N ARG A 550 -19.79 4.06 -14.72
CA ARG A 550 -18.95 5.25 -14.57
C ARG A 550 -17.58 5.01 -15.20
N ASN A 551 -17.14 5.94 -16.04
CA ASN A 551 -15.81 5.90 -16.63
C ASN A 551 -14.97 7.05 -16.09
N ASN A 552 -13.67 6.80 -15.89
CA ASN A 552 -12.68 7.81 -15.61
C ASN A 552 -11.40 7.53 -16.41
N THR A 553 -10.85 8.56 -17.03
CA THR A 553 -9.53 8.50 -17.69
C THR A 553 -8.63 9.51 -17.01
N GLU A 554 -7.43 9.07 -16.64
CA GLU A 554 -6.48 9.84 -15.85
C GLU A 554 -5.16 9.93 -16.62
N TYR A 555 -4.59 11.12 -16.66
CA TYR A 555 -3.28 11.39 -17.27
C TYR A 555 -2.36 12.02 -16.23
N THR A 556 -1.15 11.54 -16.19
CA THR A 556 -0.10 12.02 -15.28
C THR A 556 1.19 12.26 -16.03
N GLY A 557 1.91 13.31 -15.63
CA GLY A 557 3.30 13.53 -16.02
C GLY A 557 4.07 14.09 -14.83
N TYR A 558 5.33 13.67 -14.67
CA TYR A 558 6.16 14.17 -13.57
C TYR A 558 7.64 14.33 -13.97
N ALA A 559 8.33 15.19 -13.21
CA ALA A 559 9.78 15.36 -13.28
C ALA A 559 10.37 15.54 -11.89
N GLN A 560 11.50 14.90 -11.64
CA GLN A 560 12.19 14.88 -10.35
C GLN A 560 13.70 15.04 -10.55
N ASP A 561 14.32 15.76 -9.63
CA ASP A 561 15.76 15.87 -9.47
C ASP A 561 16.18 15.44 -8.06
N ARG A 562 17.15 14.55 -7.97
CA ARG A 562 17.84 14.20 -6.73
C ARG A 562 19.22 14.84 -6.77
N TRP A 563 19.35 15.99 -6.13
CA TRP A 563 20.55 16.80 -6.08
C TRP A 563 21.36 16.52 -4.82
N SER A 564 22.59 16.04 -4.99
CA SER A 564 23.58 15.85 -3.92
C SER A 564 24.68 16.92 -4.04
N PRO A 565 24.51 18.11 -3.41
CA PRO A 565 25.54 19.16 -3.43
C PRO A 565 26.79 18.78 -2.67
N SER A 566 26.68 17.83 -1.72
CA SER A 566 27.78 17.25 -0.96
C SER A 566 27.43 15.83 -0.53
N ASP A 567 28.41 15.07 -0.03
CA ASP A 567 28.21 13.71 0.49
C ASP A 567 27.30 13.66 1.73
N ARG A 568 27.05 14.82 2.35
CA ARG A 568 26.22 14.94 3.57
C ARG A 568 24.83 15.49 3.35
N LEU A 569 24.56 16.09 2.19
CA LEU A 569 23.28 16.70 1.88
C LEU A 569 22.72 16.13 0.59
N LEU A 570 21.52 15.63 0.66
CA LEU A 570 20.68 15.27 -0.46
C LEU A 570 19.42 16.12 -0.43
N VAL A 571 19.07 16.72 -1.55
CA VAL A 571 17.81 17.44 -1.78
C VAL A 571 17.08 16.74 -2.93
N GLU A 572 15.84 16.41 -2.71
CA GLU A 572 14.96 15.84 -3.71
C GLU A 572 13.83 16.81 -3.99
N ALA A 573 13.76 17.29 -5.22
CA ALA A 573 12.75 18.24 -5.67
C ALA A 573 12.04 17.69 -6.90
N GLY A 574 10.72 17.85 -6.96
CA GLY A 574 9.95 17.38 -8.09
C GLY A 574 8.62 18.07 -8.23
N VAL A 575 8.05 17.93 -9.40
CA VAL A 575 6.72 18.42 -9.75
C VAL A 575 5.97 17.35 -10.51
N ARG A 576 4.69 17.18 -10.19
CA ARG A 576 3.77 16.27 -10.86
C ARG A 576 2.56 17.05 -11.33
N PHE A 577 2.07 16.67 -12.49
CA PHE A 577 0.86 17.20 -13.13
C PHE A 577 -0.11 16.03 -13.29
N ASP A 578 -1.30 16.19 -12.78
CA ASP A 578 -2.38 15.22 -12.91
C ASP A 578 -3.59 15.87 -13.56
N TRP A 579 -4.33 15.11 -14.35
CA TRP A 579 -5.63 15.44 -14.91
C TRP A 579 -6.53 14.21 -14.90
N ASP A 580 -7.79 14.35 -14.58
CA ASP A 580 -8.78 13.29 -14.76
C ASP A 580 -10.08 13.79 -15.42
N GLN A 581 -10.86 12.84 -15.92
CA GLN A 581 -12.08 13.10 -16.66
C GLN A 581 -13.24 13.58 -15.77
N ILE A 582 -13.24 13.31 -14.47
CA ILE A 582 -14.32 13.69 -13.54
C ILE A 582 -14.15 15.13 -13.08
N VAL A 583 -12.94 15.50 -12.68
CA VAL A 583 -12.63 16.85 -12.18
C VAL A 583 -12.41 17.86 -13.33
N HIS A 584 -12.02 17.39 -14.51
CA HIS A 584 -11.72 18.23 -15.69
C HIS A 584 -10.73 19.36 -15.46
N GLY A 585 -9.81 19.20 -14.52
CA GLY A 585 -8.82 20.19 -14.14
C GLY A 585 -7.40 19.62 -14.16
N VAL A 586 -6.41 20.46 -14.47
CA VAL A 586 -5.00 20.12 -14.25
C VAL A 586 -4.58 20.65 -12.90
N TRP A 587 -4.04 19.79 -12.07
CA TRP A 587 -3.49 20.18 -10.79
C TRP A 587 -2.02 19.84 -10.66
N VAL A 588 -1.31 20.62 -9.85
CA VAL A 588 0.14 20.61 -9.75
C VAL A 588 0.57 20.24 -8.35
N SER A 589 1.41 19.22 -8.23
CA SER A 589 1.91 18.65 -6.97
C SER A 589 3.43 18.92 -6.83
N PRO A 590 3.86 20.10 -6.36
CA PRO A 590 5.26 20.32 -6.03
C PRO A 590 5.62 19.60 -4.72
N ARG A 591 6.81 18.97 -4.70
CA ARG A 591 7.36 18.29 -3.52
C ARG A 591 8.84 18.61 -3.36
N LEU A 592 9.23 18.78 -2.09
CA LEU A 592 10.61 19.01 -1.68
C LEU A 592 10.92 18.18 -0.45
N ALA A 593 11.99 17.42 -0.50
CA ALA A 593 12.50 16.69 0.64
C ALA A 593 14.02 16.81 0.74
N SER A 594 14.58 16.72 1.94
CA SER A 594 16.02 16.77 2.16
C SER A 594 16.45 15.78 3.23
N SER A 595 17.67 15.30 3.09
CA SER A 595 18.38 14.45 4.06
C SER A 595 19.73 15.08 4.34
N PHE A 596 20.03 15.33 5.60
CA PHE A 596 21.28 15.94 6.04
C PHE A 596 21.96 15.09 7.11
N MET A 597 23.21 14.65 6.84
CA MET A 597 24.04 13.95 7.81
C MET A 597 24.63 14.94 8.82
N LEU A 598 24.11 14.93 10.05
CA LEU A 598 24.54 15.83 11.13
C LEU A 598 25.96 15.50 11.61
N THR A 599 26.30 14.22 11.69
CA THR A 599 27.59 13.74 12.18
C THR A 599 28.49 13.27 11.03
N HIS A 600 29.81 13.35 11.21
CA HIS A 600 30.78 12.94 10.18
C HIS A 600 30.92 11.42 10.07
N ASP A 601 30.60 10.69 11.15
CA ASP A 601 30.61 9.24 11.21
C ASP A 601 29.39 8.59 10.53
N GLY A 602 28.45 9.41 9.99
CA GLY A 602 27.26 8.92 9.30
C GLY A 602 26.19 8.34 10.23
N ASN A 603 26.31 8.50 11.55
CA ASN A 603 25.39 7.88 12.51
C ASN A 603 24.14 8.70 12.81
N THR A 604 24.13 10.00 12.48
CA THR A 604 22.98 10.88 12.77
C THR A 604 22.54 11.61 11.52
N LYS A 605 21.25 11.50 11.21
CA LYS A 605 20.61 12.09 10.04
C LYS A 605 19.39 12.90 10.44
N LEU A 606 19.28 14.10 9.89
CA LEU A 606 18.06 14.91 9.91
C LEU A 606 17.39 14.80 8.54
N VAL A 607 16.09 14.56 8.53
CA VAL A 607 15.27 14.55 7.31
C VAL A 607 14.11 15.51 7.46
N ALA A 608 13.75 16.20 6.40
CA ALA A 608 12.59 17.08 6.36
C ALA A 608 11.98 17.10 4.95
N GLY A 609 10.69 17.37 4.86
CA GLY A 609 10.04 17.54 3.57
C GLY A 609 8.66 18.15 3.69
N VAL A 610 8.23 18.73 2.57
CA VAL A 610 6.93 19.35 2.38
C VAL A 610 6.46 19.09 0.96
N GLY A 611 5.17 18.90 0.78
CA GLY A 611 4.60 18.70 -0.55
C GLY A 611 3.10 18.85 -0.58
N THR A 612 2.60 19.13 -1.78
CA THR A 612 1.18 19.05 -2.10
C THR A 612 0.89 17.70 -2.74
N TYR A 613 -0.20 17.08 -2.32
CA TYR A 613 -0.63 15.76 -2.75
C TYR A 613 -2.11 15.81 -3.13
N TYR A 614 -2.49 15.08 -4.17
CA TYR A 614 -3.89 14.96 -4.58
C TYR A 614 -4.33 13.50 -4.56
N ASP A 615 -5.60 13.27 -4.20
CA ASP A 615 -6.22 11.94 -4.26
C ASP A 615 -6.71 11.62 -5.66
N ALA A 616 -6.85 10.32 -5.94
CA ALA A 616 -7.68 9.86 -7.04
C ALA A 616 -9.14 10.28 -6.83
N SER A 617 -9.90 10.39 -7.91
CA SER A 617 -11.35 10.63 -7.84
C SER A 617 -12.05 9.43 -7.22
N ASP A 618 -12.77 9.65 -6.11
CA ASP A 618 -13.54 8.63 -5.40
C ASP A 618 -14.81 8.28 -6.21
N LEU A 619 -14.80 7.10 -6.88
CA LEU A 619 -15.89 6.67 -7.75
C LEU A 619 -17.12 6.28 -6.96
N GLN A 620 -16.98 5.81 -5.73
CA GLN A 620 -18.10 5.47 -4.86
C GLN A 620 -18.88 6.73 -4.49
N ILE A 621 -18.19 7.77 -4.03
CA ILE A 621 -18.84 9.04 -3.66
C ILE A 621 -19.50 9.70 -4.86
N ILE A 622 -18.79 9.88 -5.97
CA ILE A 622 -19.34 10.61 -7.12
C ILE A 622 -20.49 9.87 -7.81
N SER A 623 -20.67 8.58 -7.56
CA SER A 623 -21.72 7.75 -8.15
C SER A 623 -22.96 7.59 -7.28
N GLN A 624 -22.97 8.09 -6.03
CA GLN A 624 -24.11 8.01 -5.11
C GLN A 624 -25.46 8.50 -5.74
N PRO A 625 -25.49 9.57 -6.55
CA PRO A 625 -26.73 9.99 -7.20
C PRO A 625 -27.36 8.95 -8.14
N GLN A 626 -26.56 7.98 -8.59
CA GLN A 626 -27.01 6.91 -9.49
C GLN A 626 -27.40 5.63 -8.73
N ALA A 627 -27.15 5.58 -7.41
CA ALA A 627 -27.46 4.41 -6.58
C ALA A 627 -28.96 4.25 -6.27
N GLY A 628 -29.81 5.20 -6.73
CA GLY A 628 -31.25 5.19 -6.54
C GLY A 628 -31.71 5.99 -5.33
N GLU A 629 -32.99 5.85 -5.00
CA GLU A 629 -33.63 6.54 -3.89
C GLU A 629 -34.25 5.54 -2.91
N ARG A 630 -34.36 5.94 -1.66
CA ARG A 630 -35.00 5.21 -0.58
C ARG A 630 -36.11 6.08 0.00
N VAL A 631 -37.25 5.48 0.35
CA VAL A 631 -38.40 6.14 0.98
C VAL A 631 -38.69 5.51 2.33
N ASP A 632 -38.58 6.29 3.39
CA ASP A 632 -38.84 5.91 4.76
C ASP A 632 -40.18 6.45 5.22
N TYR A 633 -41.11 5.54 5.58
CA TYR A 633 -42.38 5.86 6.20
C TYR A 633 -42.26 5.64 7.70
N PHE A 634 -42.36 6.72 8.48
CA PHE A 634 -42.29 6.67 9.94
C PHE A 634 -43.67 6.48 10.55
N TYR A 635 -43.74 5.74 11.65
CA TYR A 635 -44.96 5.42 12.38
C TYR A 635 -44.82 5.81 13.86
N ASP A 636 -45.87 6.32 14.46
CA ASP A 636 -45.94 6.59 15.88
C ASP A 636 -46.09 5.28 16.68
N LYS A 637 -46.15 5.37 18.02
CA LYS A 637 -46.29 4.21 18.90
C LYS A 637 -47.65 3.51 18.73
N THR A 638 -48.63 4.13 18.08
CA THR A 638 -49.95 3.56 17.81
C THR A 638 -50.04 2.88 16.44
N GLY A 639 -48.95 2.94 15.67
CA GLY A 639 -48.86 2.38 14.31
C GLY A 639 -49.45 3.31 13.23
N GLN A 640 -49.66 4.60 13.51
CA GLN A 640 -50.11 5.59 12.56
C GLN A 640 -48.89 6.28 11.91
N THR A 641 -48.97 6.57 10.62
CA THR A 641 -47.94 7.35 9.93
C THR A 641 -47.83 8.75 10.51
N LEU A 642 -46.59 9.19 10.79
CA LEU A 642 -46.33 10.52 11.29
C LEU A 642 -46.66 11.58 10.22
N PRO A 643 -47.23 12.74 10.59
CA PRO A 643 -47.50 13.83 9.68
C PRO A 643 -46.21 14.33 8.99
N GLY A 644 -46.26 14.62 7.69
CA GLY A 644 -45.09 15.11 6.95
C GLY A 644 -44.17 14.04 6.37
N THR A 645 -44.41 12.75 6.64
CA THR A 645 -43.72 11.63 6.02
C THR A 645 -44.37 11.27 4.68
N PRO A 646 -43.69 10.67 3.73
CA PRO A 646 -42.43 9.95 3.84
C PRO A 646 -41.17 10.82 3.71
N VAL A 647 -40.05 10.31 4.23
CA VAL A 647 -38.74 10.92 4.01
C VAL A 647 -38.04 10.22 2.85
N VAL A 648 -37.70 10.97 1.83
CA VAL A 648 -36.97 10.47 0.67
C VAL A 648 -35.47 10.68 0.87
N THR A 649 -34.70 9.60 0.87
CA THR A 649 -33.23 9.66 0.82
C THR A 649 -32.80 9.71 -0.63
N SER A 650 -32.15 10.81 -1.03
CA SER A 650 -31.63 11.03 -2.38
C SER A 650 -30.34 11.82 -2.35
N PHE A 651 -29.46 11.58 -3.32
CA PHE A 651 -28.18 12.25 -3.46
C PHE A 651 -28.18 13.11 -4.72
N GLN A 652 -27.75 14.36 -4.58
CA GLN A 652 -27.60 15.30 -5.69
C GLN A 652 -26.11 15.45 -6.02
N GLY A 653 -25.75 15.20 -7.27
CA GLY A 653 -24.38 15.31 -7.79
C GLY A 653 -23.84 16.74 -7.76
N PRO A 654 -22.56 16.94 -8.07
CA PRO A 654 -21.95 18.25 -8.10
C PRO A 654 -22.58 19.16 -9.16
N GLU A 655 -22.76 20.42 -8.83
CA GLU A 655 -23.08 21.48 -9.78
C GLU A 655 -21.79 21.92 -10.49
N GLY A 656 -21.51 21.38 -11.67
CA GLY A 656 -20.27 21.61 -12.42
C GLY A 656 -19.13 20.66 -12.02
N ASN A 657 -17.89 21.04 -12.31
CA ASN A 657 -16.72 20.22 -12.04
C ASN A 657 -16.31 20.34 -10.57
N PRO A 658 -16.23 19.24 -9.80
CA PRO A 658 -15.77 19.28 -8.44
C PRO A 658 -14.26 19.63 -8.36
N LYS A 659 -13.82 20.20 -7.26
CA LYS A 659 -12.40 20.42 -7.01
C LYS A 659 -11.73 19.13 -6.58
N ALA A 660 -10.49 18.91 -7.03
CA ALA A 660 -9.70 17.78 -6.58
C ALA A 660 -9.39 17.86 -5.07
N THR A 661 -9.56 16.76 -4.36
CA THR A 661 -9.14 16.63 -2.96
C THR A 661 -7.63 16.73 -2.88
N ARG A 662 -7.13 17.65 -2.04
CA ARG A 662 -5.69 17.87 -1.88
C ARG A 662 -5.28 17.93 -0.42
N PHE A 663 -4.03 17.54 -0.17
CA PHE A 663 -3.38 17.68 1.14
C PHE A 663 -2.07 18.44 1.02
N LEU A 664 -1.81 19.27 2.02
CA LEU A 664 -0.49 19.80 2.31
C LEU A 664 0.11 18.98 3.43
N ASN A 665 1.16 18.24 3.13
CA ASN A 665 1.87 17.40 4.09
C ASN A 665 3.27 17.95 4.34
N TRP A 666 3.69 18.01 5.61
CA TRP A 666 5.08 18.22 5.95
C TRP A 666 5.51 17.32 7.11
N SER A 667 6.77 17.05 7.18
CA SER A 667 7.31 16.20 8.24
C SER A 667 8.79 16.46 8.47
N VAL A 668 9.22 16.20 9.71
CA VAL A 668 10.62 16.26 10.14
C VAL A 668 10.95 14.99 10.90
N GLY A 669 12.14 14.45 10.69
CA GLY A 669 12.61 13.26 11.38
C GLY A 669 14.08 13.34 11.75
N LEU A 670 14.44 12.79 12.91
CA LEU A 670 15.81 12.58 13.36
C LEU A 670 16.05 11.08 13.48
N GLU A 671 17.07 10.59 12.81
CA GLU A 671 17.50 9.20 12.88
C GLU A 671 18.90 9.13 13.47
N HIS A 672 19.11 8.24 14.45
CA HIS A 672 20.41 8.04 15.08
C HIS A 672 20.71 6.55 15.24
N LEU A 673 21.90 6.15 14.82
CA LEU A 673 22.45 4.82 15.03
C LEU A 673 23.40 4.84 16.23
N PHE A 674 23.06 4.13 17.27
CA PHE A 674 23.97 3.80 18.37
C PHE A 674 24.74 2.52 17.99
N PRO A 675 26.02 2.64 17.62
CA PRO A 675 26.79 1.47 17.25
C PRO A 675 26.88 0.44 18.39
N PRO A 676 26.89 -0.88 18.09
CA PRO A 676 26.91 -1.39 16.72
C PRO A 676 25.51 -1.61 16.10
N ASN A 677 24.40 -1.70 16.85
CA ASN A 677 23.19 -2.34 16.34
C ASN A 677 21.87 -1.73 16.85
N THR A 678 21.86 -0.54 17.41
CA THR A 678 20.64 0.10 17.92
C THR A 678 20.32 1.35 17.12
N SER A 679 19.16 1.43 16.51
CA SER A 679 18.68 2.64 15.85
C SER A 679 17.52 3.27 16.62
N LEU A 680 17.51 4.60 16.68
CA LEU A 680 16.44 5.42 17.21
C LEU A 680 15.97 6.37 16.11
N ARG A 681 14.64 6.45 15.91
CA ARG A 681 14.00 7.40 15.00
C ARG A 681 12.96 8.21 15.77
N LEU A 682 13.03 9.52 15.64
CA LEU A 682 12.02 10.47 16.10
C LEU A 682 11.40 11.14 14.88
N GLY A 683 10.09 11.28 14.85
CA GLY A 683 9.37 11.87 13.73
C GLY A 683 8.20 12.72 14.17
N PHE A 684 7.97 13.78 13.41
CA PHE A 684 6.74 14.56 13.46
C PHE A 684 6.15 14.66 12.06
N VAL A 685 4.84 14.47 11.95
CA VAL A 685 4.08 14.51 10.69
C VAL A 685 2.86 15.39 10.90
N GLU A 686 2.61 16.28 9.95
CA GLU A 686 1.39 17.06 9.85
C GLU A 686 0.80 16.97 8.45
N LYS A 687 -0.51 16.71 8.36
CA LYS A 687 -1.27 16.66 7.11
C LYS A 687 -2.51 17.54 7.24
N ARG A 688 -2.76 18.40 6.24
CA ARG A 688 -3.94 19.27 6.17
C ARG A 688 -4.66 19.06 4.84
N GLY A 689 -5.86 18.49 4.92
CA GLY A 689 -6.72 18.19 3.77
C GLY A 689 -7.67 19.34 3.44
N TYR A 690 -7.87 19.57 2.17
CA TYR A 690 -8.75 20.59 1.60
C TYR A 690 -9.54 20.01 0.43
N ASN A 691 -10.70 20.56 0.16
CA ASN A 691 -11.58 20.18 -0.94
C ASN A 691 -11.97 18.68 -0.92
N GLY A 692 -12.02 18.06 0.26
CA GLY A 692 -12.48 16.69 0.39
C GLY A 692 -13.95 16.58 0.00
N TRP A 693 -14.31 15.49 -0.71
CA TRP A 693 -15.67 15.23 -1.15
C TRP A 693 -16.51 14.68 -0.01
N THR A 694 -17.74 15.12 0.05
CA THR A 694 -18.76 14.66 1.01
C THR A 694 -20.16 15.03 0.50
N TYR A 695 -21.19 14.61 1.22
CA TYR A 695 -22.56 15.04 1.03
C TYR A 695 -23.06 15.78 2.25
N LEU A 696 -23.69 16.92 2.05
CA LEU A 696 -24.27 17.71 3.12
C LEU A 696 -25.78 17.57 3.10
N ASN A 697 -26.38 17.31 4.26
CA ASN A 697 -27.80 17.45 4.44
C ASN A 697 -28.09 18.95 4.68
N PRO A 698 -28.88 19.62 3.80
CA PRO A 698 -29.10 21.07 3.90
C PRO A 698 -29.95 21.50 5.10
N VAL A 699 -30.53 20.59 5.86
CA VAL A 699 -31.35 20.91 7.03
C VAL A 699 -30.45 21.38 8.18
N THR A 700 -30.55 22.66 8.51
CA THR A 700 -29.87 23.28 9.65
C THR A 700 -30.78 23.19 10.86
N GLU A 701 -30.53 22.30 11.77
CA GLU A 701 -31.21 22.15 13.03
C GLU A 701 -32.45 21.24 13.10
N SER A 702 -32.55 20.60 14.25
CA SER A 702 -33.41 19.58 14.77
C SER A 702 -34.93 19.84 14.75
N THR A 703 -35.45 20.68 13.90
CA THR A 703 -36.89 20.90 13.76
C THR A 703 -37.42 20.14 12.55
N VAL A 704 -38.17 19.14 12.87
CA VAL A 704 -39.06 18.36 12.00
C VAL A 704 -39.58 19.19 10.78
N PRO A 705 -39.50 18.62 9.54
CA PRO A 705 -39.37 17.21 9.24
C PRO A 705 -37.93 16.74 9.00
N LEU A 706 -37.68 15.45 9.25
CA LEU A 706 -36.45 14.78 8.85
C LEU A 706 -36.22 14.97 7.33
N SER A 707 -34.99 15.18 6.91
CA SER A 707 -34.67 15.26 5.50
C SER A 707 -33.61 14.23 5.13
N GLY A 708 -33.85 13.49 4.08
CA GLY A 708 -32.93 12.57 3.42
C GLY A 708 -32.26 13.15 2.18
N SER A 709 -32.43 14.46 1.89
CA SER A 709 -31.81 15.08 0.73
C SER A 709 -30.36 15.44 1.04
N TYR A 710 -29.42 14.91 0.29
CA TYR A 710 -27.99 15.12 0.43
C TYR A 710 -27.42 15.76 -0.83
N VAL A 711 -26.72 16.88 -0.67
CA VAL A 711 -26.11 17.65 -1.76
C VAL A 711 -24.60 17.46 -1.72
N PHE A 712 -24.02 17.16 -2.87
CA PHE A 712 -22.57 17.04 -3.00
C PHE A 712 -21.86 18.33 -2.59
N SER A 713 -20.73 18.18 -1.90
CA SER A 713 -19.87 19.27 -1.48
C SER A 713 -18.39 18.87 -1.51
N ASP A 714 -17.57 19.77 -2.03
CA ASP A 714 -16.11 19.68 -1.99
C ASP A 714 -15.51 20.56 -0.85
N SER A 715 -16.21 20.67 0.28
CA SER A 715 -15.83 21.54 1.40
C SER A 715 -15.21 20.82 2.60
N ARG A 716 -15.11 19.50 2.55
CA ARG A 716 -14.53 18.69 3.62
C ARG A 716 -13.06 19.06 3.85
N ARG A 717 -12.69 19.15 5.14
CA ARG A 717 -11.32 19.43 5.60
C ARG A 717 -10.91 18.40 6.63
N ASP A 718 -9.79 17.73 6.37
CA ASP A 718 -9.22 16.73 7.24
C ASP A 718 -7.92 17.27 7.86
N SER A 719 -7.59 16.79 9.05
CA SER A 719 -6.32 17.07 9.71
C SER A 719 -5.76 15.84 10.40
N TYR A 720 -4.44 15.68 10.28
CA TYR A 720 -3.70 14.68 11.02
C TYR A 720 -2.40 15.29 11.56
N ASP A 721 -2.14 15.03 12.84
CA ASP A 721 -0.91 15.41 13.53
C ASP A 721 -0.38 14.20 14.27
N ALA A 722 0.92 13.90 14.16
CA ALA A 722 1.51 12.78 14.88
C ALA A 722 2.95 13.04 15.30
N PHE A 723 3.27 12.62 16.53
CA PHE A 723 4.64 12.45 17.02
C PHE A 723 4.92 10.96 17.14
N GLN A 724 6.05 10.51 16.61
CA GLN A 724 6.45 9.11 16.54
C GLN A 724 7.84 8.91 17.13
N VAL A 725 7.98 7.89 17.96
CA VAL A 725 9.28 7.40 18.49
C VAL A 725 9.40 5.94 18.12
N GLN A 726 10.54 5.54 17.54
CA GLN A 726 10.81 4.16 17.15
C GLN A 726 12.21 3.78 17.62
N ALA A 727 12.35 2.59 18.16
CA ALA A 727 13.62 2.00 18.53
C ALA A 727 13.73 0.59 17.97
N ARG A 728 14.88 0.25 17.39
CA ARG A 728 15.18 -1.08 16.87
C ARG A 728 16.54 -1.52 17.38
N HIS A 729 16.60 -2.72 17.90
CA HIS A 729 17.86 -3.34 18.33
C HIS A 729 18.01 -4.71 17.69
N THR A 730 19.18 -4.96 17.10
CA THR A 730 19.51 -6.24 16.47
C THR A 730 20.58 -6.95 17.29
N PHE A 731 20.30 -8.20 17.67
CA PHE A 731 21.23 -9.07 18.38
C PHE A 731 22.06 -9.90 17.40
N LYS A 732 23.11 -10.55 17.90
CA LYS A 732 23.86 -11.54 17.13
C LYS A 732 22.95 -12.70 16.71
N GLY A 733 23.16 -13.25 15.50
CA GLY A 733 22.36 -14.38 14.99
C GLY A 733 21.00 -14.00 14.46
N ASN A 734 20.86 -12.79 13.91
CA ASN A 734 19.64 -12.30 13.24
C ASN A 734 18.40 -12.20 14.13
N HIS A 735 18.57 -12.04 15.44
CA HIS A 735 17.47 -11.76 16.37
C HIS A 735 17.30 -10.27 16.55
N MET A 736 16.06 -9.83 16.72
CA MET A 736 15.78 -8.40 16.84
C MET A 736 14.56 -8.10 17.71
N VAL A 737 14.54 -6.88 18.21
CA VAL A 737 13.42 -6.27 18.92
C VAL A 737 13.15 -4.89 18.34
N PHE A 738 11.91 -4.63 18.07
CA PHE A 738 11.39 -3.34 17.62
C PHE A 738 10.36 -2.82 18.64
N ALA A 739 10.37 -1.52 18.89
CA ALA A 739 9.37 -0.85 19.70
C ALA A 739 9.06 0.53 19.13
N SER A 740 7.79 0.93 19.16
CA SER A 740 7.38 2.26 18.77
C SER A 740 6.24 2.80 19.61
N TYR A 741 6.20 4.12 19.75
CA TYR A 741 5.08 4.85 20.32
C TYR A 741 4.66 5.97 19.38
N VAL A 742 3.35 6.06 19.13
CA VAL A 742 2.74 7.10 18.29
C VAL A 742 1.70 7.83 19.11
N ARG A 743 1.84 9.15 19.17
CA ARG A 743 0.81 10.07 19.65
C ARG A 743 0.24 10.81 18.47
N SER A 744 -1.06 10.66 18.20
CA SER A 744 -1.69 11.22 16.99
C SER A 744 -3.06 11.83 17.27
N SER A 745 -3.57 12.57 16.29
CA SER A 745 -4.94 13.06 16.24
C SER A 745 -5.39 13.12 14.79
N ALA A 746 -6.46 12.42 14.46
CA ALA A 746 -7.07 12.38 13.13
C ALA A 746 -8.50 12.94 13.22
N ARG A 747 -8.78 14.04 12.54
CA ARG A 747 -10.06 14.77 12.62
C ARG A 747 -10.55 15.22 11.25
N SER A 748 -11.88 15.35 11.13
CA SER A 748 -12.53 15.96 9.97
C SER A 748 -13.61 16.94 10.41
N ASN A 749 -13.96 17.89 9.56
CA ASN A 749 -15.14 18.75 9.75
C ASN A 749 -16.43 18.09 9.28
N ALA A 750 -16.35 16.90 8.66
CA ALA A 750 -17.48 16.10 8.17
C ALA A 750 -17.18 14.61 8.41
N VAL A 751 -17.74 14.04 9.47
CA VAL A 751 -17.39 12.68 9.96
C VAL A 751 -18.53 11.69 9.84
N VAL A 752 -19.74 12.14 9.57
CA VAL A 752 -20.89 11.24 9.41
C VAL A 752 -20.79 10.54 8.05
N ASP A 753 -20.77 9.22 8.08
CA ASP A 753 -20.79 8.36 6.91
C ASP A 753 -22.21 7.80 6.69
N PHE A 754 -22.70 7.84 5.43
CA PHE A 754 -24.04 7.40 5.07
C PHE A 754 -24.16 7.03 3.58
N SER A 755 -25.15 6.21 3.29
CA SER A 755 -25.51 5.79 1.93
C SER A 755 -27.02 5.75 1.77
N VAL A 756 -27.51 5.44 0.56
CA VAL A 756 -28.94 5.17 0.32
C VAL A 756 -29.46 4.07 1.25
N ASP A 757 -28.65 3.06 1.49
CA ASP A 757 -29.04 1.88 2.28
C ASP A 757 -28.94 2.11 3.80
N ASN A 758 -28.07 3.02 4.22
CA ASN A 758 -27.86 3.39 5.61
C ASN A 758 -27.80 4.91 5.83
N PRO A 759 -28.94 5.64 5.66
CA PRO A 759 -28.98 7.09 5.85
C PRO A 759 -28.86 7.48 7.33
N VAL A 760 -28.25 8.63 7.58
CA VAL A 760 -28.23 9.32 8.89
C VAL A 760 -28.93 10.65 8.70
N PHE A 761 -30.12 10.83 9.28
CA PHE A 761 -30.97 12.01 9.11
C PHE A 761 -30.51 13.18 9.99
N SER A 762 -29.23 13.47 9.98
CA SER A 762 -28.60 14.58 10.69
C SER A 762 -27.62 15.31 9.77
N PRO A 763 -27.38 16.61 10.00
CA PRO A 763 -26.35 17.33 9.29
C PRO A 763 -24.97 16.71 9.54
N GLN A 764 -24.09 16.86 8.54
CA GLN A 764 -22.68 16.54 8.72
C GLN A 764 -22.06 17.42 9.79
N ALA A 765 -21.29 16.84 10.70
CA ALA A 765 -20.64 17.54 11.79
C ALA A 765 -19.18 17.10 11.97
N GLY A 766 -18.36 17.98 12.52
CA GLY A 766 -16.95 17.70 12.75
C GLY A 766 -16.68 16.86 13.99
N GLY A 767 -15.65 16.01 13.91
CA GLY A 767 -15.25 15.12 15.00
C GLY A 767 -13.94 14.40 14.72
N PRO A 768 -13.55 13.45 15.58
CA PRO A 768 -12.47 12.52 15.28
C PRO A 768 -12.89 11.56 14.15
N LEU A 769 -11.94 11.16 13.30
CA LEU A 769 -12.18 10.13 12.29
C LEU A 769 -12.43 8.76 12.94
N PRO A 770 -13.23 7.86 12.33
CA PRO A 770 -13.60 6.56 12.94
C PRO A 770 -12.43 5.66 13.33
N TRP A 771 -11.27 5.86 12.71
CA TRP A 771 -10.02 5.13 13.01
C TRP A 771 -9.02 5.97 13.83
N ASP A 772 -9.44 7.08 14.44
CA ASP A 772 -8.58 7.90 15.30
C ASP A 772 -8.19 7.13 16.58
N ALA A 773 -6.90 6.87 16.75
CA ALA A 773 -6.32 6.24 17.93
C ALA A 773 -5.21 7.13 18.51
N PRO A 774 -5.53 8.03 19.45
CA PRO A 774 -4.60 9.03 19.95
C PRO A 774 -3.30 8.52 20.52
N ASN A 775 -3.27 7.32 21.09
CA ASN A 775 -2.06 6.70 21.59
C ASN A 775 -1.96 5.28 21.09
N ARG A 776 -0.78 4.91 20.59
CA ARG A 776 -0.48 3.53 20.23
C ARG A 776 0.93 3.18 20.66
N PHE A 777 1.09 2.04 21.31
CA PHE A 777 2.35 1.40 21.60
C PHE A 777 2.41 0.05 20.89
N LEU A 778 3.45 -0.15 20.12
CA LEU A 778 3.70 -1.37 19.36
C LEU A 778 5.09 -1.89 19.70
N SER A 779 5.22 -3.21 19.94
CA SER A 779 6.51 -3.87 20.07
C SER A 779 6.45 -5.26 19.49
N TRP A 780 7.49 -5.66 18.75
CA TRP A 780 7.59 -6.99 18.17
C TRP A 780 9.03 -7.39 17.94
N GLY A 781 9.24 -8.68 17.77
CA GLY A 781 10.55 -9.21 17.50
C GLY A 781 10.63 -10.71 17.69
N TRP A 782 11.86 -11.24 17.56
CA TRP A 782 12.18 -12.61 17.87
C TRP A 782 13.55 -12.68 18.51
N VAL A 783 13.66 -13.58 19.50
CA VAL A 783 14.86 -13.76 20.31
C VAL A 783 15.15 -15.25 20.49
N PRO A 784 16.44 -15.65 20.69
CA PRO A 784 16.77 -17.04 20.96
C PRO A 784 16.15 -17.50 22.28
N PHE A 785 15.65 -18.72 22.32
CA PHE A 785 15.02 -19.31 23.49
C PHE A 785 15.61 -20.71 23.75
N TRP A 786 15.25 -21.34 24.88
CA TRP A 786 15.75 -22.65 25.26
C TRP A 786 15.52 -23.72 24.17
N TRP A 787 16.32 -24.80 24.18
CA TRP A 787 16.25 -25.94 23.26
C TRP A 787 16.40 -25.57 21.77
N LYS A 788 17.20 -24.56 21.43
CA LYS A 788 17.36 -24.08 20.03
C LYS A 788 16.04 -23.67 19.38
N CYS A 789 15.11 -23.12 20.17
CA CYS A 789 13.90 -22.49 19.68
C CYS A 789 14.12 -20.99 19.57
N ASP A 790 13.35 -20.37 18.69
CA ASP A 790 13.19 -18.93 18.59
C ASP A 790 11.82 -18.54 19.19
N LEU A 791 11.82 -17.60 20.13
CA LEU A 791 10.61 -16.99 20.66
C LEU A 791 10.33 -15.72 19.86
N ALA A 792 9.20 -15.69 19.15
CA ALA A 792 8.73 -14.50 18.46
C ALA A 792 7.47 -13.96 19.15
N TYR A 793 7.35 -12.62 19.18
CA TYR A 793 6.21 -11.94 19.79
C TYR A 793 5.79 -10.71 19.01
N SER A 794 4.51 -10.32 19.16
CA SER A 794 4.01 -9.00 18.79
C SER A 794 3.01 -8.51 19.83
N LEU A 795 3.20 -7.29 20.29
CA LEU A 795 2.35 -6.58 21.23
C LEU A 795 1.80 -5.32 20.54
N ASP A 796 0.50 -5.14 20.56
CA ASP A 796 -0.17 -3.94 20.08
C ASP A 796 -1.14 -3.44 21.15
N TRP A 797 -0.97 -2.19 21.55
CA TRP A 797 -1.87 -1.47 22.43
C TRP A 797 -2.23 -0.13 21.81
N HIS A 798 -3.52 0.17 21.76
CA HIS A 798 -3.96 1.50 21.33
C HIS A 798 -5.25 1.94 22.03
N THR A 799 -5.46 3.26 22.08
CA THR A 799 -6.73 3.86 22.49
C THR A 799 -7.86 3.36 21.59
N GLY A 800 -9.02 3.04 22.16
CA GLY A 800 -10.17 2.58 21.38
C GLY A 800 -10.62 3.58 20.32
N PHE A 801 -11.10 3.09 19.20
CA PHE A 801 -11.64 3.89 18.11
C PHE A 801 -12.91 4.65 18.55
N PRO A 802 -13.19 5.84 18.02
CA PRO A 802 -14.43 6.55 18.31
C PRO A 802 -15.61 5.94 17.57
N PHE A 803 -16.80 6.10 18.13
CA PHE A 803 -18.07 5.82 17.45
C PHE A 803 -19.11 6.87 17.81
N SER A 804 -20.10 7.05 16.93
CA SER A 804 -21.20 7.98 17.09
C SER A 804 -22.42 7.27 17.71
N VAL A 805 -23.18 7.97 18.54
CA VAL A 805 -24.45 7.48 19.08
C VAL A 805 -25.59 7.97 18.18
N VAL A 806 -26.55 7.09 17.90
CA VAL A 806 -27.75 7.40 17.13
C VAL A 806 -29.01 7.04 17.91
N ASN A 807 -30.15 7.61 17.51
CA ASN A 807 -31.47 7.23 18.04
C ASN A 807 -32.19 6.25 17.09
N GLU A 808 -33.43 5.85 17.44
CA GLU A 808 -34.27 4.94 16.61
C GLU A 808 -34.57 5.50 15.23
N ASN A 809 -34.52 6.82 15.05
CA ASN A 809 -34.76 7.52 13.79
C ASN A 809 -33.47 7.71 12.96
N GLN A 810 -32.36 7.11 13.39
CA GLN A 810 -31.02 7.26 12.77
C GLN A 810 -30.56 8.73 12.73
N GLN A 811 -30.85 9.48 13.77
CA GLN A 811 -30.31 10.81 13.99
C GLN A 811 -29.17 10.74 15.02
N LEU A 812 -28.15 11.57 14.82
CA LEU A 812 -27.06 11.68 15.77
C LEU A 812 -27.53 12.20 17.13
N VAL A 813 -27.09 11.55 18.19
CA VAL A 813 -27.26 11.98 19.57
C VAL A 813 -25.93 12.49 20.10
N GLY A 814 -25.74 13.81 20.02
CA GLY A 814 -24.48 14.46 20.36
C GLY A 814 -23.49 14.54 19.18
N PRO A 815 -22.24 14.96 19.45
CA PRO A 815 -21.23 15.10 18.41
C PRO A 815 -20.80 13.76 17.80
N PRO A 816 -20.39 13.72 16.53
CA PRO A 816 -19.80 12.51 15.94
C PRO A 816 -18.57 12.05 16.73
N GLY A 817 -18.45 10.74 16.93
CA GLY A 817 -17.33 10.15 17.65
C GLY A 817 -17.30 10.51 19.13
N SER A 818 -18.46 10.83 19.74
CA SER A 818 -18.58 11.22 21.15
C SER A 818 -18.19 10.13 22.13
N MET A 819 -18.27 8.87 21.73
CA MET A 819 -17.86 7.71 22.52
C MET A 819 -16.69 6.97 21.89
N ARG A 820 -16.02 6.12 22.68
CA ARG A 820 -14.92 5.28 22.23
C ARG A 820 -15.08 3.83 22.70
N PHE A 821 -14.63 2.90 21.86
CA PHE A 821 -14.41 1.53 22.28
C PHE A 821 -13.41 1.47 23.46
N PRO A 822 -13.46 0.40 24.28
CA PRO A 822 -12.38 0.11 25.22
C PRO A 822 -11.02 0.03 24.53
N ALA A 823 -9.94 0.38 25.26
CA ALA A 823 -8.59 0.31 24.69
C ALA A 823 -8.29 -1.12 24.22
N TYR A 824 -7.78 -1.22 23.00
CA TYR A 824 -7.32 -2.47 22.39
C TYR A 824 -6.01 -2.92 23.03
N PHE A 825 -5.85 -4.22 23.23
CA PHE A 825 -4.59 -4.83 23.63
C PHE A 825 -4.50 -6.25 23.09
N SER A 826 -3.41 -6.58 22.41
CA SER A 826 -3.13 -7.94 21.95
C SER A 826 -1.66 -8.28 22.15
N LEU A 827 -1.37 -9.47 22.68
CA LEU A 827 -0.03 -10.02 22.79
C LEU A 827 -0.01 -11.41 22.14
N ASN A 828 0.59 -11.50 20.98
CA ASN A 828 0.80 -12.76 20.27
C ASN A 828 2.19 -13.29 20.59
N MET A 829 2.32 -14.60 20.83
CA MET A 829 3.59 -15.25 21.14
C MET A 829 3.69 -16.61 20.48
N THR A 830 4.81 -16.90 19.84
CA THR A 830 5.07 -18.19 19.19
C THR A 830 6.48 -18.69 19.46
N LEU A 831 6.62 -20.00 19.55
CA LEU A 831 7.91 -20.70 19.59
C LEU A 831 8.10 -21.44 18.27
N GLU A 832 9.25 -21.26 17.64
CA GLU A 832 9.62 -21.98 16.41
C GLU A 832 10.88 -22.80 16.67
N ARG A 833 10.88 -24.06 16.20
CA ARG A 833 12.05 -24.94 16.18
C ARG A 833 12.28 -25.44 14.77
N ARG A 834 13.50 -25.26 14.28
CA ARG A 834 13.97 -25.79 13.00
C ARG A 834 14.72 -27.09 13.21
N PHE A 835 14.47 -28.08 12.36
CA PHE A 835 15.13 -29.39 12.40
C PHE A 835 15.18 -30.03 11.01
N THR A 836 16.11 -30.97 10.82
CA THR A 836 16.23 -31.72 9.58
C THR A 836 15.62 -33.10 9.75
N PHE A 837 14.72 -33.49 8.85
CA PHE A 837 14.11 -34.82 8.83
C PHE A 837 14.05 -35.36 7.40
N LEU A 838 14.54 -36.59 7.16
CA LEU A 838 14.62 -37.23 5.85
C LEU A 838 15.25 -36.36 4.74
N GLY A 839 16.26 -35.56 5.10
CA GLY A 839 16.94 -34.64 4.18
C GLY A 839 16.16 -33.36 3.83
N TYR A 840 15.03 -33.12 4.50
CA TYR A 840 14.28 -31.86 4.39
C TYR A 840 14.48 -31.01 5.63
N GLN A 841 14.59 -29.71 5.43
CA GLN A 841 14.52 -28.73 6.54
C GLN A 841 13.07 -28.43 6.85
N LEU A 842 12.69 -28.62 8.10
CA LEU A 842 11.37 -28.40 8.63
C LEU A 842 11.42 -27.35 9.74
N ALA A 843 10.37 -26.52 9.83
CA ALA A 843 10.17 -25.62 10.96
C ALA A 843 8.79 -25.88 11.57
N LEU A 844 8.77 -26.24 12.85
CA LEU A 844 7.55 -26.39 13.63
C LEU A 844 7.38 -25.13 14.49
N ARG A 845 6.27 -24.44 14.30
CA ARG A 845 5.88 -23.24 15.08
C ARG A 845 4.59 -23.52 15.84
N ALA A 846 4.54 -23.16 17.11
CA ALA A 846 3.34 -23.23 17.93
C ALA A 846 3.29 -22.04 18.88
N GLY A 847 2.09 -21.56 19.19
CA GLY A 847 1.90 -20.42 20.09
C GLY A 847 0.47 -19.99 20.23
N PHE A 848 0.28 -18.77 20.70
CA PHE A 848 -1.02 -18.19 20.94
C PHE A 848 -1.13 -16.83 20.26
N ASP A 849 -2.25 -16.63 19.56
CA ASP A 849 -2.75 -15.31 19.25
C ASP A 849 -3.50 -14.82 20.50
N ASP A 850 -3.19 -13.58 20.92
CA ASP A 850 -3.67 -12.96 22.15
C ASP A 850 -3.60 -13.87 23.38
N ILE A 851 -2.37 -14.17 23.84
CA ILE A 851 -2.12 -15.03 25.01
C ILE A 851 -2.81 -14.51 26.29
N THR A 852 -3.08 -13.18 26.35
CA THR A 852 -3.74 -12.53 27.49
C THR A 852 -5.23 -12.79 27.54
N ASN A 853 -5.81 -13.28 26.44
CA ASN A 853 -7.25 -13.53 26.28
C ASN A 853 -8.10 -12.28 26.57
N ARG A 854 -7.63 -11.11 26.17
CA ARG A 854 -8.39 -9.87 26.33
C ARG A 854 -9.54 -9.82 25.34
N HIS A 855 -10.68 -9.34 25.81
CA HIS A 855 -11.88 -9.19 25.00
C HIS A 855 -11.82 -7.88 24.23
N ASN A 856 -11.26 -7.91 23.02
CA ASN A 856 -11.22 -6.78 22.10
C ASN A 856 -12.50 -6.81 21.25
N ALA A 857 -13.39 -5.83 21.45
CA ALA A 857 -14.65 -5.74 20.71
C ALA A 857 -14.44 -5.08 19.35
N ALA A 858 -15.12 -5.58 18.32
CA ALA A 858 -15.12 -5.01 16.98
C ALA A 858 -16.35 -4.15 16.68
N PHE A 859 -17.49 -4.47 17.28
CA PHE A 859 -18.76 -3.80 17.04
C PHE A 859 -19.45 -3.42 18.34
N VAL A 860 -20.34 -2.43 18.29
CA VAL A 860 -21.14 -1.96 19.42
C VAL A 860 -22.54 -1.63 18.92
N ASP A 861 -23.55 -1.94 19.72
CA ASP A 861 -24.88 -1.37 19.52
C ASP A 861 -24.85 0.09 19.99
N ASN A 862 -24.89 1.01 19.04
CA ASN A 862 -24.78 2.45 19.27
C ASN A 862 -26.14 3.18 19.25
N ASN A 863 -27.24 2.45 19.14
CA ASN A 863 -28.60 3.04 19.20
C ASN A 863 -29.01 3.24 20.67
N ILE A 864 -29.17 4.50 21.09
CA ILE A 864 -29.51 4.85 22.48
C ILE A 864 -30.90 4.34 22.90
N ASP A 865 -31.82 4.17 21.95
CA ASP A 865 -33.16 3.67 22.21
C ASP A 865 -33.23 2.12 22.19
N SER A 866 -32.11 1.46 21.92
CA SER A 866 -32.01 0.00 21.95
C SER A 866 -31.87 -0.53 23.38
N PRO A 867 -32.56 -1.62 23.77
CA PRO A 867 -32.38 -2.28 25.07
C PRO A 867 -30.98 -2.90 25.25
N THR A 868 -30.23 -3.05 24.12
CA THR A 868 -28.87 -3.57 24.10
C THR A 868 -27.84 -2.47 23.87
N PHE A 869 -28.21 -1.20 24.06
CA PHE A 869 -27.28 -0.07 23.94
C PHE A 869 -25.96 -0.31 24.69
N LEU A 870 -24.85 -0.02 24.05
CA LEU A 870 -23.48 -0.28 24.52
C LEU A 870 -23.14 -1.76 24.71
N THR A 871 -23.89 -2.68 24.12
CA THR A 871 -23.46 -4.09 24.05
C THR A 871 -22.37 -4.23 22.99
N TYR A 872 -21.20 -4.69 23.41
CA TYR A 872 -20.06 -4.93 22.56
C TYR A 872 -20.07 -6.35 22.02
N THR A 873 -19.78 -6.52 20.73
CA THR A 873 -19.77 -7.81 20.02
C THR A 873 -18.57 -7.97 19.12
N GLY A 874 -18.44 -9.11 18.43
CA GLY A 874 -17.29 -9.42 17.59
C GLY A 874 -16.02 -9.65 18.40
N ILE A 875 -16.15 -10.14 19.63
CA ILE A 875 -15.06 -10.33 20.56
C ILE A 875 -14.10 -11.40 20.06
N GLN A 876 -12.85 -11.00 19.83
CA GLN A 876 -11.75 -11.91 19.55
C GLN A 876 -11.06 -12.30 20.86
N GLY A 877 -10.85 -13.56 21.08
CA GLY A 877 -10.13 -14.09 22.24
C GLY A 877 -8.94 -14.94 21.84
N ARG A 878 -8.24 -15.46 22.85
CA ARG A 878 -7.05 -16.30 22.69
C ARG A 878 -7.31 -17.48 21.74
N ALA A 879 -6.37 -17.68 20.79
CA ALA A 879 -6.37 -18.83 19.89
C ALA A 879 -5.01 -19.53 19.91
N LEU A 880 -5.01 -20.87 20.07
CA LEU A 880 -3.81 -21.68 19.84
C LEU A 880 -3.54 -21.78 18.35
N THR A 881 -2.31 -21.53 17.93
CA THR A 881 -1.86 -21.67 16.57
C THR A 881 -0.70 -22.66 16.50
N ALA A 882 -0.70 -23.54 15.48
CA ALA A 882 0.42 -24.43 15.18
C ALA A 882 0.57 -24.55 13.68
N ARG A 883 1.82 -24.53 13.20
CA ARG A 883 2.10 -24.67 11.77
C ARG A 883 3.40 -25.43 11.53
N LEU A 884 3.40 -26.22 10.46
CA LEU A 884 4.59 -26.89 9.94
C LEU A 884 4.94 -26.30 8.58
N ARG A 885 6.19 -25.89 8.43
CA ARG A 885 6.77 -25.40 7.18
C ARG A 885 7.80 -26.39 6.66
N ILE A 886 7.78 -26.67 5.36
CA ILE A 886 8.82 -27.37 4.63
C ILE A 886 9.66 -26.31 3.94
N LEU A 887 10.89 -26.11 4.40
CA LEU A 887 11.75 -25.02 3.94
C LEU A 887 12.60 -25.39 2.71
N GLY A 888 12.60 -26.67 2.31
CA GLY A 888 13.34 -27.19 1.18
C GLY A 888 14.10 -28.47 1.53
N ARG A 889 14.88 -29.00 0.58
CA ARG A 889 15.75 -30.17 0.77
C ARG A 889 17.15 -29.68 1.09
N LYS A 890 17.81 -30.34 2.07
CA LYS A 890 19.20 -30.08 2.46
C LYS A 890 20.16 -30.53 1.38
#